data_0614cd7a30f7e41fd0c8311d9eeb13e2
#
_entry.id   0614cd7a30f7e41fd0c8311d9eeb13e2
#
_cell.length_a   1.000
_cell.length_b   1.000
_cell.length_c   1.000
_cell.angle_alpha   90.00
_cell.angle_beta   90.00
_cell.angle_gamma   90.00
#
_symmetry.space_group_name_H-M   'P 1'
#
loop_
_entity.id
_entity.type
_entity.pdbx_description
1 polymer ?
#
loop_
_entity_poly.entity_id
_entity_poly.type
_entity_poly.pdbx_seq_one_letter_code
_entity_poly.pdbx_strand_id
1 'polypeptide(L)'
;MTSGQSLSTEAKGALIKGFLVLSTLEGVLALAWMFRDPSMERNALLLGYSASRLALGLGVLVAVLLFAGLTVWAFKDPQWLQASTGWLERRLSTPERLLVLALTLAFGGLVVLSQILCWKLPFFHEYERYVEVFEYSLHSYETFQVIFERILSLLGWIAAFLIQAAFFLAAAFPEHFSRRGFYDWDVIWKTLLALAAGALVVFHWIVLAFRLQIFTLIPGWYWDITNKPFGLRDAFFLLVVAVSLGSALYVLRAPQRWGRRLLLLVALGYFVQLSFGVLDGGGFESLRFKYVDSYHRSYAVIVTEQRMDPLDTIRNYEQKYADKMFPSTKPPGLLAIYNIIERLVDWINPQPTAELRFLALTRFLAYFLPLMTFLTLPALFAFAYRLKPPDQAMLPPLTYIFLPSIALIPLFMDQALYPLLFMIGALAALWAVRRGALLPALLVGFYLYLAVFVTFSMLALPAMVLALFAADFIVNRREREFRHTLILFAGLLVGILVAYTIFYFVFNYDFVTRYQGAMGVHVDFDFVQRTEAGPKSVEQIGLKDYLGAIWLNNVEFAASVGFPVFLLFLSRSLRIGISFLRGRLTWANGALGAFLAAYIALNLFGQTQGEVSRLWMFWTPMVVLFAGFELAALYKHRRLAVGVLIFVQLITIFLTFKFQDFLV
;
A
#
# COMPACT_ATOMS: atom_id res chain seq x y z
N MET A 1 -12.49 41.52 22.09
CA MET A 1 -11.24 41.08 21.50
C MET A 1 -11.24 41.54 20.07
N THR A 2 -10.36 42.48 19.77
CA THR A 2 -10.22 43.21 18.52
C THR A 2 -10.10 42.28 17.33
N SER A 3 -10.86 42.58 16.27
CA SER A 3 -10.73 41.98 14.94
C SER A 3 -9.26 41.94 14.56
N GLY A 4 -8.70 40.73 14.34
CA GLY A 4 -7.29 40.60 13.98
C GLY A 4 -7.00 41.41 12.72
N GLN A 5 -6.28 42.50 12.89
CA GLN A 5 -5.80 43.32 11.79
C GLN A 5 -4.85 42.47 10.95
N SER A 6 -5.14 42.31 9.66
CA SER A 6 -4.22 41.70 8.72
C SER A 6 -2.91 42.52 8.69
N LEU A 7 -1.77 41.82 8.76
CA LEU A 7 -0.47 42.47 8.62
C LEU A 7 -0.32 43.11 7.23
N SER A 8 0.36 44.27 7.17
CA SER A 8 0.69 44.88 5.89
C SER A 8 1.54 43.96 5.03
N THR A 9 1.46 44.08 3.72
CA THR A 9 2.26 43.29 2.77
C THR A 9 3.77 43.47 3.04
N GLU A 10 4.16 44.63 3.50
CA GLU A 10 5.54 44.96 3.86
C GLU A 10 6.01 44.19 5.11
N ALA A 11 5.17 44.10 6.13
CA ALA A 11 5.44 43.33 7.34
C ALA A 11 5.50 41.80 7.04
N LYS A 12 4.58 41.29 6.21
CA LYS A 12 4.64 39.90 5.73
C LYS A 12 5.92 39.62 4.95
N GLY A 13 6.36 40.56 4.09
CA GLY A 13 7.62 40.48 3.37
C GLY A 13 8.86 40.45 4.28
N ALA A 14 8.87 41.25 5.35
CA ALA A 14 9.93 41.23 6.34
C ALA A 14 10.03 39.89 7.08
N LEU A 15 8.90 39.28 7.42
CA LEU A 15 8.83 37.96 8.04
C LEU A 15 9.36 36.86 7.10
N ILE A 16 9.05 36.93 5.79
CA ILE A 16 9.60 35.98 4.79
C ILE A 16 11.12 36.10 4.73
N LYS A 17 11.67 37.32 4.66
CA LYS A 17 13.13 37.55 4.69
C LYS A 17 13.75 36.95 5.93
N GLY A 18 13.16 37.21 7.12
CA GLY A 18 13.62 36.62 8.38
C GLY A 18 13.61 35.10 8.37
N PHE A 19 12.55 34.47 7.90
CA PHE A 19 12.46 33.03 7.77
C PHE A 19 13.52 32.44 6.84
N LEU A 20 13.72 33.03 5.66
CA LEU A 20 14.72 32.58 4.70
C LEU A 20 16.15 32.69 5.24
N VAL A 21 16.48 33.80 5.93
CA VAL A 21 17.78 33.99 6.59
C VAL A 21 17.99 32.94 7.68
N LEU A 22 17.02 32.78 8.57
CA LEU A 22 17.10 31.78 9.65
C LEU A 22 17.26 30.37 9.13
N SER A 23 16.47 29.98 8.11
CA SER A 23 16.56 28.65 7.49
C SER A 23 17.91 28.42 6.80
N THR A 24 18.49 29.46 6.21
CA THR A 24 19.86 29.38 5.65
C THR A 24 20.89 29.16 6.74
N LEU A 25 20.84 29.96 7.82
CA LEU A 25 21.76 29.84 8.96
C LEU A 25 21.63 28.47 9.64
N GLU A 26 20.40 28.02 9.89
CA GLU A 26 20.15 26.70 10.45
C GLU A 26 20.76 25.60 9.60
N GLY A 27 20.54 25.64 8.28
CA GLY A 27 21.12 24.66 7.36
C GLY A 27 22.65 24.66 7.36
N VAL A 28 23.31 25.85 7.44
CA VAL A 28 24.76 25.97 7.58
C VAL A 28 25.22 25.36 8.90
N LEU A 29 24.54 25.64 10.00
CA LEU A 29 24.84 25.05 11.30
C LEU A 29 24.66 23.53 11.31
N ALA A 30 23.61 23.03 10.68
CA ALA A 30 23.37 21.62 10.53
C ALA A 30 24.50 20.92 9.73
N LEU A 31 24.96 21.54 8.63
CA LEU A 31 26.12 21.05 7.87
C LEU A 31 27.40 21.06 8.73
N ALA A 32 27.69 22.16 9.41
CA ALA A 32 28.86 22.26 10.28
C ALA A 32 28.82 21.20 11.38
N TRP A 33 27.64 20.99 11.98
CA TRP A 33 27.46 19.96 13.00
C TRP A 33 27.62 18.53 12.39
N MET A 34 27.08 18.28 11.21
CA MET A 34 27.15 16.98 10.53
C MET A 34 28.59 16.58 10.18
N PHE A 35 29.46 17.55 9.87
CA PHE A 35 30.86 17.32 9.46
C PHE A 35 31.88 17.72 10.51
N ARG A 36 31.47 18.00 11.77
CA ARG A 36 32.38 18.45 12.83
C ARG A 36 33.39 17.38 13.26
N ASP A 37 33.03 16.12 13.12
CA ASP A 37 33.82 15.01 13.64
C ASP A 37 34.08 13.99 12.53
N PRO A 38 35.29 13.99 11.93
CA PRO A 38 35.68 13.02 10.92
C PRO A 38 36.06 11.67 11.54
N SER A 39 35.26 11.16 12.47
CA SER A 39 35.51 9.84 13.04
C SER A 39 35.66 8.82 11.90
N MET A 40 36.70 8.00 11.95
CA MET A 40 36.99 6.96 10.97
C MET A 40 35.82 5.96 10.95
N GLU A 41 34.84 6.25 10.13
CA GLU A 41 33.72 5.32 9.88
C GLU A 41 34.31 4.10 9.16
N ARG A 42 33.98 2.90 9.63
CA ARG A 42 34.46 1.61 9.05
C ARG A 42 34.31 1.52 7.53
N ASN A 43 33.35 2.29 6.95
CA ASN A 43 33.05 2.37 5.51
C ASN A 43 33.27 3.77 4.97
N ALA A 44 34.35 4.45 5.38
CA ALA A 44 34.69 5.77 4.88
C ALA A 44 34.92 5.77 3.37
N LEU A 45 34.17 6.61 2.63
CA LEU A 45 34.33 6.77 1.19
C LEU A 45 35.27 7.92 0.85
N LEU A 46 35.14 9.06 1.56
CA LEU A 46 35.91 10.27 1.30
C LEU A 46 36.13 11.03 2.61
N LEU A 47 37.37 11.46 2.86
CA LEU A 47 37.78 12.28 4.02
C LEU A 47 37.34 11.71 5.39
N GLY A 48 37.22 10.40 5.51
CA GLY A 48 36.77 9.73 6.74
C GLY A 48 35.26 9.65 6.93
N TYR A 49 34.47 10.09 5.95
CA TYR A 49 33.00 10.06 5.99
C TYR A 49 32.42 8.94 5.13
N SER A 50 31.34 8.32 5.61
CA SER A 50 30.59 7.29 4.89
C SER A 50 29.79 7.86 3.72
N ALA A 51 29.47 7.01 2.73
CA ALA A 51 28.64 7.39 1.59
C ALA A 51 27.28 7.94 2.01
N SER A 52 26.64 7.38 3.04
CA SER A 52 25.36 7.83 3.57
C SER A 52 25.45 9.23 4.17
N ARG A 53 26.52 9.51 4.93
CA ARG A 53 26.75 10.83 5.53
C ARG A 53 27.01 11.89 4.46
N LEU A 54 27.79 11.54 3.45
CA LEU A 54 28.06 12.42 2.30
C LEU A 54 26.78 12.71 1.50
N ALA A 55 25.95 11.70 1.25
CA ALA A 55 24.66 11.86 0.55
C ALA A 55 23.69 12.76 1.33
N LEU A 56 23.56 12.55 2.65
CA LEU A 56 22.73 13.42 3.51
C LEU A 56 23.30 14.85 3.54
N GLY A 57 24.61 15.01 3.69
CA GLY A 57 25.27 16.31 3.67
C GLY A 57 25.07 17.04 2.34
N LEU A 58 25.13 16.33 1.21
CA LEU A 58 24.81 16.89 -0.10
C LEU A 58 23.35 17.36 -0.17
N GLY A 59 22.41 16.58 0.35
CA GLY A 59 21.00 16.98 0.43
C GLY A 59 20.79 18.25 1.24
N VAL A 60 21.42 18.36 2.41
CA VAL A 60 21.38 19.58 3.25
C VAL A 60 22.07 20.75 2.55
N LEU A 61 23.19 20.52 1.88
CA LEU A 61 23.90 21.56 1.11
C LEU A 61 23.03 22.12 -0.01
N VAL A 62 22.34 21.26 -0.76
CA VAL A 62 21.39 21.69 -1.80
C VAL A 62 20.28 22.55 -1.19
N ALA A 63 19.72 22.15 -0.05
CA ALA A 63 18.70 22.94 0.65
C ALA A 63 19.25 24.31 1.10
N VAL A 64 20.46 24.35 1.67
CA VAL A 64 21.15 25.60 2.08
C VAL A 64 21.33 26.54 0.88
N LEU A 65 21.86 26.02 -0.23
CA LEU A 65 22.06 26.82 -1.45
C LEU A 65 20.72 27.35 -2.01
N LEU A 66 19.68 26.57 -1.92
CA LEU A 66 18.34 26.97 -2.35
C LEU A 66 17.78 28.09 -1.46
N PHE A 67 17.85 27.95 -0.13
CA PHE A 67 17.43 29.00 0.81
C PHE A 67 18.30 30.23 0.73
N ALA A 68 19.61 30.09 0.57
CA ALA A 68 20.54 31.23 0.35
C ALA A 68 20.21 31.98 -0.95
N GLY A 69 19.98 31.26 -2.05
CA GLY A 69 19.54 31.84 -3.32
C GLY A 69 18.23 32.60 -3.22
N LEU A 70 17.21 32.00 -2.57
CA LEU A 70 15.94 32.65 -2.29
C LEU A 70 16.08 33.84 -1.36
N THR A 71 16.97 33.78 -0.39
CA THR A 71 17.32 34.92 0.50
C THR A 71 17.86 36.09 -0.30
N VAL A 72 18.90 35.84 -1.11
CA VAL A 72 19.49 36.90 -1.96
C VAL A 72 18.45 37.49 -2.90
N TRP A 73 17.59 36.64 -3.50
CA TRP A 73 16.55 37.12 -4.40
C TRP A 73 15.48 37.96 -3.65
N ALA A 74 15.03 37.50 -2.47
CA ALA A 74 14.08 38.27 -1.65
C ALA A 74 14.59 39.67 -1.23
N PHE A 75 15.89 39.82 -1.10
CA PHE A 75 16.52 41.16 -0.80
C PHE A 75 16.72 42.02 -2.05
N LYS A 76 16.98 41.41 -3.20
CA LYS A 76 17.25 42.13 -4.47
C LYS A 76 15.98 42.52 -5.23
N ASP A 77 14.92 41.73 -5.15
CA ASP A 77 13.68 41.92 -5.92
C ASP A 77 12.44 42.07 -5.01
N PRO A 78 12.06 43.31 -4.66
CA PRO A 78 10.86 43.56 -3.88
C PRO A 78 9.55 43.12 -4.57
N GLN A 79 9.50 43.12 -5.92
CA GLN A 79 8.32 42.72 -6.67
C GLN A 79 8.12 41.21 -6.58
N TRP A 80 9.19 40.43 -6.73
CA TRP A 80 9.17 38.99 -6.50
C TRP A 80 8.71 38.66 -5.08
N LEU A 81 9.21 39.37 -4.07
CA LEU A 81 8.83 39.16 -2.69
C LEU A 81 7.33 39.40 -2.46
N GLN A 82 6.77 40.48 -3.02
CA GLN A 82 5.34 40.79 -2.95
C GLN A 82 4.50 39.73 -3.68
N ALA A 83 4.92 39.32 -4.87
CA ALA A 83 4.25 38.26 -5.65
C ALA A 83 4.26 36.93 -4.90
N SER A 84 5.39 36.57 -4.26
CA SER A 84 5.56 35.37 -3.46
C SER A 84 4.70 35.39 -2.20
N THR A 85 4.61 36.54 -1.53
CA THR A 85 3.73 36.74 -0.36
C THR A 85 2.26 36.54 -0.77
N GLY A 86 1.83 37.18 -1.83
CA GLY A 86 0.46 37.07 -2.34
C GLY A 86 0.16 35.64 -2.87
N TRP A 87 1.14 34.94 -3.41
CA TRP A 87 1.01 33.54 -3.81
C TRP A 87 0.83 32.63 -2.58
N LEU A 88 1.66 32.78 -1.55
CA LEU A 88 1.54 32.06 -0.27
C LEU A 88 0.16 32.29 0.37
N GLU A 89 -0.29 33.54 0.40
CA GLU A 89 -1.59 33.90 0.96
C GLU A 89 -2.75 33.22 0.24
N ARG A 90 -2.69 33.14 -1.09
CA ARG A 90 -3.75 32.50 -1.90
C ARG A 90 -3.65 30.96 -1.90
N ARG A 91 -2.46 30.41 -1.77
CA ARG A 91 -2.23 28.95 -1.88
C ARG A 91 -2.33 28.21 -0.56
N LEU A 92 -1.86 28.80 0.52
CA LEU A 92 -1.94 28.18 1.84
C LEU A 92 -3.29 28.48 2.47
N SER A 93 -4.21 27.53 2.38
CA SER A 93 -5.48 27.61 3.10
C SER A 93 -5.27 27.36 4.61
N THR A 94 -6.27 27.70 5.41
CA THR A 94 -6.24 27.43 6.87
C THR A 94 -5.91 25.98 7.21
N PRO A 95 -6.45 24.96 6.49
CA PRO A 95 -6.10 23.55 6.73
C PRO A 95 -4.61 23.24 6.56
N GLU A 96 -3.96 23.78 5.50
CA GLU A 96 -2.53 23.52 5.29
C GLU A 96 -1.65 24.16 6.37
N ARG A 97 -2.03 25.33 6.86
CA ARG A 97 -1.33 26.01 7.96
C ARG A 97 -1.47 25.27 9.27
N LEU A 98 -2.67 24.81 9.58
CA LEU A 98 -2.92 23.94 10.75
C LEU A 98 -2.17 22.61 10.62
N LEU A 99 -2.09 22.07 9.40
CA LEU A 99 -1.31 20.87 9.14
C LEU A 99 0.17 21.08 9.44
N VAL A 100 0.78 22.18 8.99
CA VAL A 100 2.19 22.50 9.29
C VAL A 100 2.39 22.63 10.80
N LEU A 101 1.53 23.33 11.50
CA LEU A 101 1.60 23.47 12.97
C LEU A 101 1.50 22.11 13.65
N ALA A 102 0.56 21.31 13.23
CA ALA A 102 0.29 19.99 13.80
C ALA A 102 1.44 19.00 13.51
N LEU A 103 2.00 19.00 12.29
CA LEU A 103 3.19 18.22 11.96
C LEU A 103 4.39 18.65 12.81
N THR A 104 4.54 19.96 13.05
CA THR A 104 5.58 20.50 13.92
C THR A 104 5.45 19.99 15.35
N LEU A 105 4.24 20.06 15.91
CA LEU A 105 3.98 19.58 17.27
C LEU A 105 4.16 18.07 17.39
N ALA A 106 3.70 17.30 16.40
CA ALA A 106 3.89 15.86 16.39
C ALA A 106 5.36 15.47 16.24
N PHE A 107 6.08 16.13 15.34
CA PHE A 107 7.49 15.86 15.12
C PHE A 107 8.32 16.26 16.34
N GLY A 108 8.07 17.42 16.91
CA GLY A 108 8.70 17.86 18.18
C GLY A 108 8.37 16.90 19.33
N GLY A 109 7.11 16.45 19.44
CA GLY A 109 6.68 15.45 20.40
C GLY A 109 7.34 14.09 20.20
N LEU A 110 7.51 13.62 18.96
CA LEU A 110 8.24 12.39 18.63
C LEU A 110 9.72 12.49 18.99
N VAL A 111 10.36 13.63 18.73
CA VAL A 111 11.77 13.88 19.12
C VAL A 111 11.91 13.84 20.63
N VAL A 112 11.05 14.52 21.37
CA VAL A 112 11.05 14.49 22.84
C VAL A 112 10.75 13.09 23.37
N LEU A 113 9.74 12.41 22.81
CA LEU A 113 9.40 11.04 23.22
C LEU A 113 10.56 10.08 22.95
N SER A 114 11.19 10.15 21.77
CA SER A 114 12.31 9.28 21.45
C SER A 114 13.50 9.54 22.40
N GLN A 115 13.76 10.79 22.79
CA GLN A 115 14.77 11.11 23.79
C GLN A 115 14.43 10.53 25.18
N ILE A 116 13.18 10.66 25.60
CA ILE A 116 12.71 10.08 26.88
C ILE A 116 12.81 8.54 26.85
N LEU A 117 12.40 7.90 25.73
CA LEU A 117 12.50 6.47 25.55
C LEU A 117 13.95 5.99 25.57
N CYS A 118 14.87 6.68 24.91
CA CYS A 118 16.29 6.38 24.95
C CYS A 118 16.86 6.47 26.37
N TRP A 119 16.35 7.39 27.16
CA TRP A 119 16.82 7.59 28.54
C TRP A 119 16.21 6.60 29.53
N LYS A 120 15.02 6.07 29.25
CA LYS A 120 14.24 5.23 30.16
C LYS A 120 14.27 3.75 29.82
N LEU A 121 14.56 3.38 28.58
CA LEU A 121 14.52 1.98 28.17
C LEU A 121 15.89 1.32 28.43
N PRO A 122 15.94 0.21 29.20
CA PRO A 122 17.19 -0.45 29.59
C PRO A 122 18.06 -0.89 28.40
N PHE A 123 17.45 -1.32 27.29
CA PHE A 123 18.20 -1.81 26.13
C PHE A 123 19.09 -0.74 25.46
N PHE A 124 18.86 0.56 25.70
CA PHE A 124 19.76 1.59 25.23
C PHE A 124 21.02 1.76 26.10
N HIS A 125 21.03 1.22 27.32
CA HIS A 125 22.10 1.39 28.27
C HIS A 125 22.72 0.05 28.71
N GLU A 126 21.99 -1.05 28.58
CA GLU A 126 22.41 -2.38 28.98
C GLU A 126 22.61 -3.28 27.75
N TYR A 127 23.86 -3.70 27.52
CA TYR A 127 24.22 -4.53 26.36
C TYR A 127 23.42 -5.83 26.28
N GLU A 128 23.20 -6.49 27.41
CA GLU A 128 22.43 -7.75 27.49
C GLU A 128 20.99 -7.55 27.01
N ARG A 129 20.35 -6.47 27.45
CA ARG A 129 18.99 -6.11 27.02
C ARG A 129 18.92 -5.73 25.53
N TYR A 130 19.97 -5.08 25.04
CA TYR A 130 20.09 -4.76 23.63
C TYR A 130 20.13 -6.03 22.77
N VAL A 131 20.92 -7.04 23.17
CA VAL A 131 21.05 -8.32 22.46
C VAL A 131 19.73 -9.09 22.48
N GLU A 132 19.00 -9.11 23.60
CA GLU A 132 17.68 -9.74 23.70
C GLU A 132 16.66 -9.15 22.68
N VAL A 133 16.67 -7.82 22.47
CA VAL A 133 15.71 -7.14 21.60
C VAL A 133 16.17 -7.13 20.13
N PHE A 134 17.50 -7.11 19.89
CA PHE A 134 18.09 -6.93 18.56
C PHE A 134 19.03 -8.08 18.19
N GLU A 135 18.69 -9.29 18.55
CA GLU A 135 19.49 -10.52 18.39
C GLU A 135 20.15 -10.65 17.03
N TYR A 136 19.47 -10.25 15.96
CA TYR A 136 19.96 -10.28 14.58
C TYR A 136 20.54 -8.95 14.08
N SER A 137 20.78 -8.00 14.97
CA SER A 137 21.36 -6.73 14.57
C SER A 137 22.81 -6.92 14.10
N LEU A 138 23.09 -6.55 12.87
CA LEU A 138 24.43 -6.60 12.28
C LEU A 138 25.39 -5.52 12.83
N HIS A 139 24.92 -4.69 13.75
CA HIS A 139 25.66 -3.60 14.33
C HIS A 139 26.00 -3.90 15.78
N SER A 140 27.22 -3.55 16.17
CA SER A 140 27.57 -3.55 17.59
C SER A 140 26.72 -2.54 18.36
N TYR A 141 26.55 -2.76 19.65
CA TYR A 141 25.85 -1.84 20.55
C TYR A 141 26.35 -0.40 20.43
N GLU A 142 27.65 -0.20 20.37
CA GLU A 142 28.27 1.13 20.21
C GLU A 142 27.90 1.77 18.86
N THR A 143 27.93 0.99 17.78
CA THR A 143 27.50 1.48 16.45
C THR A 143 26.03 1.87 16.44
N PHE A 144 25.18 1.08 17.12
CA PHE A 144 23.76 1.37 17.27
C PHE A 144 23.53 2.68 18.03
N GLN A 145 24.18 2.88 19.19
CA GLN A 145 24.07 4.11 19.96
C GLN A 145 24.47 5.35 19.12
N VAL A 146 25.61 5.28 18.45
CA VAL A 146 26.09 6.41 17.59
C VAL A 146 25.11 6.71 16.46
N ILE A 147 24.58 5.70 15.77
CA ILE A 147 23.59 5.89 14.71
C ILE A 147 22.31 6.53 15.29
N PHE A 148 21.84 6.05 16.43
CA PHE A 148 20.65 6.54 17.07
C PHE A 148 20.79 8.00 17.52
N GLU A 149 21.89 8.38 18.14
CA GLU A 149 22.20 9.77 18.51
C GLU A 149 22.24 10.68 17.28
N ARG A 150 22.86 10.25 16.19
CA ARG A 150 22.93 11.03 14.94
C ARG A 150 21.55 11.28 14.34
N ILE A 151 20.68 10.26 14.35
CA ILE A 151 19.31 10.40 13.84
C ILE A 151 18.48 11.28 14.75
N LEU A 152 18.57 11.14 16.07
CA LEU A 152 17.90 12.05 16.99
C LEU A 152 18.30 13.50 16.76
N SER A 153 19.59 13.74 16.50
CA SER A 153 20.08 15.08 16.19
C SER A 153 19.55 15.60 14.85
N LEU A 154 19.52 14.75 13.81
CA LEU A 154 18.92 15.11 12.51
C LEU A 154 17.44 15.43 12.66
N LEU A 155 16.70 14.61 13.41
CA LEU A 155 15.30 14.86 13.74
C LEU A 155 15.13 16.17 14.52
N GLY A 156 16.08 16.51 15.41
CA GLY A 156 16.14 17.79 16.11
C GLY A 156 16.25 18.98 15.16
N TRP A 157 17.13 18.92 14.17
CA TRP A 157 17.28 19.96 13.15
C TRP A 157 16.01 20.13 12.30
N ILE A 158 15.38 19.02 11.87
CA ILE A 158 14.11 19.06 11.12
C ILE A 158 13.01 19.64 12.01
N ALA A 159 12.95 19.28 13.28
CA ALA A 159 11.97 19.84 14.22
C ALA A 159 12.16 21.36 14.40
N ALA A 160 13.40 21.83 14.52
CA ALA A 160 13.73 23.25 14.61
C ALA A 160 13.24 24.01 13.36
N PHE A 161 13.53 23.49 12.16
CA PHE A 161 13.04 24.06 10.91
C PHE A 161 11.50 24.12 10.85
N LEU A 162 10.81 23.06 11.24
CA LEU A 162 9.34 23.02 11.27
C LEU A 162 8.77 24.01 12.29
N ILE A 163 9.42 24.18 13.45
CA ILE A 163 9.02 25.18 14.45
C ILE A 163 9.15 26.59 13.88
N GLN A 164 10.25 26.89 13.19
CA GLN A 164 10.44 28.15 12.50
C GLN A 164 9.35 28.40 11.45
N ALA A 165 9.05 27.39 10.61
CA ALA A 165 8.02 27.47 9.60
C ALA A 165 6.63 27.70 10.21
N ALA A 166 6.29 26.98 11.29
CA ALA A 166 5.02 27.14 11.99
C ALA A 166 4.89 28.52 12.64
N PHE A 167 5.97 29.01 13.30
CA PHE A 167 6.01 30.33 13.89
C PHE A 167 5.87 31.45 12.83
N PHE A 168 6.57 31.31 11.71
CA PHE A 168 6.45 32.21 10.57
C PHE A 168 5.00 32.24 10.04
N LEU A 169 4.38 31.10 9.81
CA LEU A 169 3.01 31.03 9.32
C LEU A 169 2.01 31.64 10.31
N ALA A 170 2.18 31.39 11.60
CA ALA A 170 1.34 31.97 12.64
C ALA A 170 1.51 33.50 12.71
N ALA A 171 2.73 33.98 12.62
CA ALA A 171 3.05 35.41 12.67
C ALA A 171 2.62 36.17 11.40
N ALA A 172 2.80 35.56 10.21
CA ALA A 172 2.48 36.19 8.92
C ALA A 172 0.96 36.23 8.63
N PHE A 173 0.19 35.30 9.18
CA PHE A 173 -1.23 35.12 8.86
C PHE A 173 -2.10 34.93 10.11
N PRO A 174 -2.05 35.89 11.06
CA PRO A 174 -2.75 35.75 12.35
C PRO A 174 -4.28 35.64 12.20
N GLU A 175 -4.85 36.21 11.15
CA GLU A 175 -6.28 36.14 10.84
C GLU A 175 -6.80 34.71 10.61
N HIS A 176 -5.94 33.80 10.18
CA HIS A 176 -6.30 32.41 9.89
C HIS A 176 -6.23 31.49 11.11
N PHE A 177 -5.63 31.96 12.20
CA PHE A 177 -5.62 31.30 13.51
C PHE A 177 -6.75 31.81 14.45
N SER A 178 -7.72 32.57 13.90
CA SER A 178 -8.87 33.01 14.66
C SER A 178 -9.72 31.85 15.16
N ARG A 179 -10.37 32.00 16.32
CA ARG A 179 -11.13 30.94 17.01
C ARG A 179 -12.12 30.16 16.11
N ARG A 180 -12.70 30.80 15.08
CA ARG A 180 -13.65 30.13 14.18
C ARG A 180 -13.02 29.03 13.32
N GLY A 181 -11.76 29.16 12.91
CA GLY A 181 -11.06 28.12 12.15
C GLY A 181 -10.69 26.88 12.98
N PHE A 182 -10.45 27.04 14.29
CA PHE A 182 -10.09 25.94 15.19
C PHE A 182 -11.25 25.00 15.55
N TYR A 183 -12.50 25.46 15.39
CA TYR A 183 -13.70 24.67 15.71
C TYR A 183 -14.36 24.02 14.49
N ASP A 184 -13.75 24.12 13.30
CA ASP A 184 -14.21 23.39 12.12
C ASP A 184 -13.79 21.92 12.25
N TRP A 185 -14.77 21.05 12.51
CA TRP A 185 -14.55 19.61 12.69
C TRP A 185 -13.86 18.97 11.49
N ASP A 186 -14.14 19.43 10.28
CA ASP A 186 -13.48 18.95 9.07
C ASP A 186 -11.99 19.29 9.04
N VAL A 187 -11.60 20.46 9.54
CA VAL A 187 -10.19 20.88 9.65
C VAL A 187 -9.47 20.06 10.71
N ILE A 188 -10.09 19.89 11.88
CA ILE A 188 -9.54 19.07 12.97
C ILE A 188 -9.33 17.63 12.48
N TRP A 189 -10.33 17.03 11.83
CA TRP A 189 -10.25 15.67 11.33
C TRP A 189 -9.13 15.48 10.31
N LYS A 190 -9.03 16.38 9.31
CA LYS A 190 -7.95 16.38 8.31
C LYS A 190 -6.57 16.45 8.96
N THR A 191 -6.43 17.31 9.95
CA THR A 191 -5.18 17.53 10.68
C THR A 191 -4.81 16.29 11.47
N LEU A 192 -5.73 15.72 12.25
CA LEU A 192 -5.50 14.50 13.02
C LEU A 192 -5.15 13.31 12.12
N LEU A 193 -5.84 13.17 10.97
CA LEU A 193 -5.56 12.12 10.01
C LEU A 193 -4.15 12.25 9.40
N ALA A 194 -3.76 13.46 9.04
CA ALA A 194 -2.43 13.72 8.48
C ALA A 194 -1.32 13.51 9.53
N LEU A 195 -1.57 13.88 10.79
CA LEU A 195 -0.67 13.63 11.91
C LEU A 195 -0.48 12.14 12.16
N ALA A 196 -1.58 11.40 12.25
CA ALA A 196 -1.54 9.96 12.46
C ALA A 196 -0.81 9.26 11.30
N ALA A 197 -1.09 9.69 10.05
CA ALA A 197 -0.39 9.16 8.87
C ALA A 197 1.11 9.45 8.91
N GLY A 198 1.50 10.69 9.22
CA GLY A 198 2.89 11.09 9.34
C GLY A 198 3.63 10.34 10.45
N ALA A 199 3.02 10.23 11.63
CA ALA A 199 3.60 9.52 12.76
C ALA A 199 3.82 8.02 12.46
N LEU A 200 2.82 7.35 11.90
CA LEU A 200 2.92 5.93 11.54
C LEU A 200 3.93 5.68 10.41
N VAL A 201 4.02 6.58 9.44
CA VAL A 201 5.02 6.50 8.37
C VAL A 201 6.43 6.63 8.94
N VAL A 202 6.68 7.65 9.76
CA VAL A 202 8.00 7.87 10.37
C VAL A 202 8.35 6.68 11.28
N PHE A 203 7.41 6.20 12.07
CA PHE A 203 7.60 5.00 12.88
C PHE A 203 7.98 3.79 12.01
N HIS A 204 7.23 3.53 10.93
CA HIS A 204 7.52 2.41 10.01
C HIS A 204 8.90 2.56 9.35
N TRP A 205 9.25 3.75 8.90
CA TRP A 205 10.57 4.00 8.31
C TRP A 205 11.71 3.80 9.32
N ILE A 206 11.52 4.20 10.58
CA ILE A 206 12.48 3.94 11.66
C ILE A 206 12.61 2.43 11.88
N VAL A 207 11.49 1.70 12.00
CA VAL A 207 11.51 0.25 12.17
C VAL A 207 12.27 -0.43 11.02
N LEU A 208 12.01 -0.06 9.78
CA LEU A 208 12.70 -0.64 8.62
C LEU A 208 14.18 -0.23 8.56
N ALA A 209 14.48 1.07 8.63
CA ALA A 209 15.83 1.58 8.44
C ALA A 209 16.79 1.10 9.54
N PHE A 210 16.31 0.94 10.77
CA PHE A 210 17.08 0.40 11.90
C PHE A 210 16.94 -1.09 12.07
N ARG A 211 16.12 -1.74 11.23
CA ARG A 211 15.87 -3.18 11.33
C ARG A 211 15.39 -3.60 12.72
N LEU A 212 14.50 -2.76 13.31
CA LEU A 212 13.94 -3.06 14.60
C LEU A 212 12.98 -4.25 14.49
N GLN A 213 13.16 -5.25 15.31
CA GLN A 213 12.33 -6.45 15.30
C GLN A 213 10.95 -6.25 15.95
N ILE A 214 10.45 -5.01 16.01
CA ILE A 214 9.17 -4.70 16.68
C ILE A 214 8.00 -5.45 16.04
N PHE A 215 8.01 -5.59 14.70
CA PHE A 215 6.97 -6.35 14.02
C PHE A 215 7.13 -7.86 14.22
N THR A 216 8.37 -8.37 14.26
CA THR A 216 8.62 -9.80 14.50
C THR A 216 8.25 -10.23 15.91
N LEU A 217 8.14 -9.29 16.87
CA LEU A 217 7.59 -9.56 18.19
C LEU A 217 6.06 -9.79 18.19
N ILE A 218 5.38 -9.49 17.10
CA ILE A 218 3.95 -9.79 16.94
C ILE A 218 3.84 -11.27 16.59
N PRO A 219 3.21 -12.11 17.44
CA PRO A 219 3.08 -13.54 17.16
C PRO A 219 2.43 -13.80 15.80
N GLY A 220 3.09 -14.60 14.96
CA GLY A 220 2.62 -14.90 13.61
C GLY A 220 3.04 -13.91 12.53
N TRP A 221 3.87 -12.92 12.84
CA TRP A 221 4.46 -12.05 11.81
C TRP A 221 5.36 -12.88 10.89
N TYR A 222 5.13 -12.76 9.58
CA TYR A 222 5.73 -13.66 8.60
C TYR A 222 6.96 -13.08 7.89
N TRP A 223 7.03 -11.76 7.74
CA TRP A 223 7.99 -11.10 6.86
C TRP A 223 9.29 -10.80 7.60
N ASP A 224 10.33 -11.52 7.23
CA ASP A 224 11.65 -11.37 7.84
C ASP A 224 12.31 -10.03 7.52
N ILE A 225 13.18 -9.61 8.43
CA ILE A 225 14.03 -8.44 8.25
C ILE A 225 15.25 -8.86 7.43
N THR A 226 15.49 -8.16 6.34
CA THR A 226 16.67 -8.34 5.47
C THR A 226 17.57 -7.10 5.52
N ASN A 227 18.75 -7.21 4.95
CA ASN A 227 19.67 -6.10 4.81
C ASN A 227 20.31 -6.10 3.43
N LYS A 228 19.71 -5.36 2.50
CA LYS A 228 20.34 -5.12 1.20
C LYS A 228 21.18 -3.84 1.29
N PRO A 229 22.51 -3.92 1.17
CA PRO A 229 23.40 -2.75 1.33
C PRO A 229 23.04 -1.68 0.30
N PHE A 230 23.23 -0.43 0.71
CA PHE A 230 23.13 0.71 -0.20
C PHE A 230 24.32 0.74 -1.16
N GLY A 231 24.06 1.01 -2.44
CA GLY A 231 25.06 1.10 -3.47
C GLY A 231 24.73 2.13 -4.54
N LEU A 232 25.60 2.28 -5.52
CA LEU A 232 25.42 3.26 -6.61
C LEU A 232 24.13 3.01 -7.41
N ARG A 233 23.69 1.75 -7.51
CA ARG A 233 22.43 1.37 -8.18
C ARG A 233 21.21 2.02 -7.57
N ASP A 234 21.24 2.32 -6.27
CA ASP A 234 20.12 2.95 -5.58
C ASP A 234 19.85 4.38 -6.10
N ALA A 235 20.82 5.02 -6.75
CA ALA A 235 20.60 6.29 -7.43
C ALA A 235 19.53 6.18 -8.55
N PHE A 236 19.33 4.98 -9.15
CA PHE A 236 18.27 4.73 -10.10
C PHE A 236 16.88 4.96 -9.50
N PHE A 237 16.72 4.79 -8.19
CA PHE A 237 15.47 5.10 -7.50
C PHE A 237 15.04 6.55 -7.64
N LEU A 238 15.99 7.50 -7.76
CA LEU A 238 15.67 8.92 -8.02
C LEU A 238 14.95 9.08 -9.37
N LEU A 239 15.35 8.30 -10.39
CA LEU A 239 14.65 8.28 -11.68
C LEU A 239 13.23 7.71 -11.51
N VAL A 240 13.07 6.62 -10.74
CA VAL A 240 11.75 6.04 -10.46
C VAL A 240 10.84 7.08 -9.80
N VAL A 241 11.34 7.83 -8.81
CA VAL A 241 10.61 8.92 -8.15
C VAL A 241 10.24 10.02 -9.14
N ALA A 242 11.19 10.51 -9.95
CA ALA A 242 10.97 11.59 -10.91
C ALA A 242 9.92 11.21 -11.96
N VAL A 243 10.04 10.01 -12.56
CA VAL A 243 9.10 9.49 -13.55
C VAL A 243 7.72 9.30 -12.93
N SER A 244 7.64 8.76 -11.72
CA SER A 244 6.37 8.53 -11.01
C SER A 244 5.64 9.83 -10.69
N LEU A 245 6.32 10.81 -10.11
CA LEU A 245 5.74 12.11 -9.79
C LEU A 245 5.37 12.89 -11.05
N GLY A 246 6.23 12.88 -12.08
CA GLY A 246 5.94 13.51 -13.36
C GLY A 246 4.71 12.92 -14.04
N SER A 247 4.60 11.60 -14.10
CA SER A 247 3.43 10.88 -14.65
C SER A 247 2.16 11.15 -13.84
N ALA A 248 2.25 11.14 -12.52
CA ALA A 248 1.12 11.46 -11.64
C ALA A 248 0.60 12.89 -11.87
N LEU A 249 1.50 13.86 -11.94
CA LEU A 249 1.15 15.26 -12.23
C LEU A 249 0.51 15.41 -13.62
N TYR A 250 1.02 14.70 -14.63
CA TYR A 250 0.42 14.68 -15.96
C TYR A 250 -1.01 14.09 -15.91
N VAL A 251 -1.19 12.94 -15.27
CA VAL A 251 -2.50 12.29 -15.11
C VAL A 251 -3.50 13.22 -14.41
N LEU A 252 -3.08 14.02 -13.45
CA LEU A 252 -3.94 14.94 -12.72
C LEU A 252 -4.23 16.26 -13.44
N ARG A 253 -3.45 16.61 -14.47
CA ARG A 253 -3.59 17.90 -15.21
C ARG A 253 -4.61 17.88 -16.33
N ALA A 254 -4.74 16.78 -17.03
CA ALA A 254 -5.49 16.75 -18.29
C ALA A 254 -6.86 16.06 -18.14
N PRO A 255 -8.02 16.74 -18.25
CA PRO A 255 -9.33 16.14 -17.96
C PRO A 255 -9.88 15.19 -19.05
N GLN A 256 -9.43 15.23 -20.29
CA GLN A 256 -10.25 14.74 -21.40
C GLN A 256 -9.84 13.45 -22.13
N ARG A 257 -8.77 12.76 -21.78
CA ARG A 257 -8.32 11.56 -22.53
C ARG A 257 -8.02 10.37 -21.61
N TRP A 258 -9.04 9.76 -21.04
CA TRP A 258 -8.93 8.70 -20.04
C TRP A 258 -8.16 7.46 -20.53
N GLY A 259 -8.38 6.99 -21.75
CA GLY A 259 -7.72 5.81 -22.28
C GLY A 259 -6.19 5.96 -22.30
N ARG A 260 -5.69 7.11 -22.74
CA ARG A 260 -4.24 7.40 -22.75
C ARG A 260 -3.65 7.47 -21.34
N ARG A 261 -4.42 7.98 -20.38
CA ARG A 261 -3.97 8.03 -18.98
C ARG A 261 -3.94 6.68 -18.34
N LEU A 262 -4.94 5.84 -18.57
CA LEU A 262 -4.96 4.47 -18.10
C LEU A 262 -3.80 3.67 -18.71
N LEU A 263 -3.54 3.83 -20.00
CA LEU A 263 -2.38 3.23 -20.65
C LEU A 263 -1.06 3.70 -20.00
N LEU A 264 -0.93 5.01 -19.75
CA LEU A 264 0.23 5.56 -19.04
C LEU A 264 0.35 4.98 -17.62
N LEU A 265 -0.75 4.82 -16.88
CA LEU A 265 -0.73 4.22 -15.56
C LEU A 265 -0.34 2.75 -15.59
N VAL A 266 -0.82 1.97 -16.56
CA VAL A 266 -0.39 0.58 -16.75
C VAL A 266 1.10 0.53 -17.04
N ALA A 267 1.59 1.35 -17.97
CA ALA A 267 3.01 1.44 -18.31
C ALA A 267 3.86 1.90 -17.10
N LEU A 268 3.37 2.87 -16.33
CA LEU A 268 4.04 3.36 -15.13
C LEU A 268 4.13 2.27 -14.06
N GLY A 269 3.02 1.57 -13.79
CA GLY A 269 3.01 0.48 -12.81
C GLY A 269 3.98 -0.63 -13.20
N TYR A 270 3.96 -1.04 -14.46
CA TYR A 270 4.90 -1.99 -15.02
C TYR A 270 6.35 -1.52 -14.88
N PHE A 271 6.63 -0.26 -15.21
CA PHE A 271 7.95 0.35 -15.02
C PHE A 271 8.38 0.34 -13.55
N VAL A 272 7.53 0.79 -12.63
CA VAL A 272 7.84 0.82 -11.19
C VAL A 272 8.22 -0.57 -10.69
N GLN A 273 7.39 -1.58 -10.98
CA GLN A 273 7.63 -2.95 -10.53
C GLN A 273 8.92 -3.55 -11.11
N LEU A 274 9.14 -3.42 -12.41
CA LEU A 274 10.36 -3.95 -13.04
C LEU A 274 11.63 -3.20 -12.60
N SER A 275 11.52 -1.95 -12.17
CA SER A 275 12.64 -1.16 -11.65
C SER A 275 13.29 -1.80 -10.42
N PHE A 276 12.52 -2.52 -9.60
CA PHE A 276 13.08 -3.22 -8.43
C PHE A 276 14.00 -4.39 -8.80
N GLY A 277 13.79 -5.05 -9.94
CA GLY A 277 14.76 -6.01 -10.47
C GLY A 277 16.10 -5.36 -10.83
N VAL A 278 16.08 -4.15 -11.36
CA VAL A 278 17.30 -3.36 -11.65
C VAL A 278 17.99 -2.95 -10.35
N LEU A 279 17.23 -2.46 -9.37
CA LEU A 279 17.75 -2.09 -8.04
C LEU A 279 18.37 -3.29 -7.30
N ASP A 280 17.84 -4.49 -7.49
CA ASP A 280 18.37 -5.73 -6.92
C ASP A 280 19.70 -6.18 -7.57
N GLY A 281 19.98 -5.68 -8.76
CA GLY A 281 21.26 -5.85 -9.44
C GLY A 281 21.31 -6.90 -10.53
N GLY A 282 20.34 -7.81 -10.60
CA GLY A 282 20.21 -8.82 -11.66
C GLY A 282 19.35 -8.36 -12.83
N GLY A 283 18.82 -7.14 -12.82
CA GLY A 283 17.86 -6.66 -13.82
C GLY A 283 16.62 -7.54 -13.84
N PHE A 284 16.16 -7.89 -15.05
CA PHE A 284 14.96 -8.73 -15.18
C PHE A 284 15.17 -10.20 -14.78
N GLU A 285 16.38 -10.70 -14.86
CA GLU A 285 16.69 -12.06 -14.37
C GLU A 285 16.55 -12.16 -12.85
N SER A 286 16.78 -11.07 -12.10
CA SER A 286 16.54 -11.05 -10.66
C SER A 286 15.08 -11.40 -10.33
N LEU A 287 14.10 -10.86 -11.09
CA LEU A 287 12.68 -11.17 -10.90
C LEU A 287 12.36 -12.64 -11.20
N ARG A 288 13.01 -13.21 -12.24
CA ARG A 288 12.86 -14.62 -12.56
C ARG A 288 13.44 -15.51 -11.46
N PHE A 289 14.63 -15.19 -10.95
CA PHE A 289 15.26 -15.95 -9.86
C PHE A 289 14.40 -15.95 -8.60
N LYS A 290 13.81 -14.81 -8.23
CA LYS A 290 12.89 -14.73 -7.09
C LYS A 290 11.69 -15.66 -7.25
N TYR A 291 11.11 -15.75 -8.45
CA TYR A 291 10.05 -16.70 -8.73
C TYR A 291 10.54 -18.15 -8.62
N VAL A 292 11.71 -18.47 -9.19
CA VAL A 292 12.29 -19.81 -9.21
C VAL A 292 12.71 -20.28 -7.81
N ASP A 293 13.17 -19.38 -6.95
CA ASP A 293 13.57 -19.70 -5.58
C ASP A 293 12.38 -19.83 -4.62
N SER A 294 11.19 -19.39 -5.04
CA SER A 294 9.97 -19.51 -4.24
C SER A 294 9.28 -20.87 -4.39
N TYR A 295 8.46 -21.22 -3.42
CA TYR A 295 7.58 -22.41 -3.50
C TYR A 295 6.57 -22.34 -4.67
N HIS A 296 6.26 -21.16 -5.19
CA HIS A 296 5.38 -20.98 -6.35
C HIS A 296 5.90 -21.61 -7.63
N ARG A 297 7.20 -21.87 -7.73
CA ARG A 297 7.82 -22.63 -8.83
C ARG A 297 7.19 -24.00 -9.06
N SER A 298 6.59 -24.59 -8.01
CA SER A 298 5.98 -25.93 -8.09
C SER A 298 4.95 -26.06 -9.21
N TYR A 299 4.17 -25.00 -9.47
CA TYR A 299 3.22 -24.99 -10.59
C TYR A 299 3.93 -25.08 -11.95
N ALA A 300 5.00 -24.28 -12.13
CA ALA A 300 5.77 -24.29 -13.37
C ALA A 300 6.49 -25.64 -13.57
N VAL A 301 7.02 -26.25 -12.50
CA VAL A 301 7.63 -27.59 -12.53
C VAL A 301 6.60 -28.63 -12.97
N ILE A 302 5.43 -28.68 -12.31
CA ILE A 302 4.38 -29.66 -12.64
C ILE A 302 3.98 -29.59 -14.11
N VAL A 303 3.70 -28.39 -14.64
CA VAL A 303 3.19 -28.27 -16.02
C VAL A 303 4.27 -28.55 -17.08
N THR A 304 5.55 -28.24 -16.79
CA THR A 304 6.64 -28.47 -17.74
C THR A 304 7.13 -29.92 -17.76
N GLU A 305 7.02 -30.64 -16.64
CA GLU A 305 7.38 -32.05 -16.55
C GLU A 305 6.28 -32.96 -17.10
N GLN A 306 5.03 -32.73 -16.74
CA GLN A 306 3.94 -33.67 -16.99
C GLN A 306 3.20 -33.45 -18.31
N ARG A 307 3.26 -32.26 -18.93
CA ARG A 307 2.59 -31.91 -20.20
C ARG A 307 1.13 -32.37 -20.30
N MET A 308 0.39 -32.24 -19.19
CA MET A 308 -1.00 -32.70 -19.15
C MET A 308 -1.91 -31.79 -19.97
N ASP A 309 -3.01 -32.36 -20.44
CA ASP A 309 -4.11 -31.57 -20.97
C ASP A 309 -4.76 -30.75 -19.84
N PRO A 310 -5.12 -29.47 -20.04
CA PRO A 310 -5.80 -28.66 -19.03
C PRO A 310 -7.07 -29.28 -18.49
N LEU A 311 -7.83 -30.01 -19.34
CA LEU A 311 -9.04 -30.71 -18.91
C LEU A 311 -8.71 -31.95 -18.06
N ASP A 312 -7.67 -32.70 -18.42
CA ASP A 312 -7.20 -33.82 -17.61
C ASP A 312 -6.59 -33.36 -16.28
N THR A 313 -5.98 -32.20 -16.26
CA THR A 313 -5.50 -31.55 -15.02
C THR A 313 -6.67 -31.32 -14.06
N ILE A 314 -7.82 -30.83 -14.56
CA ILE A 314 -8.99 -30.60 -13.73
C ILE A 314 -9.62 -31.92 -13.27
N ARG A 315 -9.84 -32.86 -14.20
CA ARG A 315 -10.54 -34.14 -13.95
C ARG A 315 -9.83 -35.04 -12.95
N ASN A 316 -8.51 -35.04 -13.00
CA ASN A 316 -7.67 -35.92 -12.19
C ASN A 316 -6.97 -35.19 -11.03
N TYR A 317 -7.43 -33.99 -10.68
CA TYR A 317 -6.75 -33.12 -9.72
C TYR A 317 -6.61 -33.76 -8.34
N GLU A 318 -7.68 -34.31 -7.79
CA GLU A 318 -7.68 -34.95 -6.48
C GLU A 318 -6.72 -36.14 -6.41
N GLN A 319 -6.64 -36.93 -7.48
CA GLN A 319 -5.79 -38.13 -7.50
C GLN A 319 -4.31 -37.81 -7.67
N LYS A 320 -3.98 -36.71 -8.37
CA LYS A 320 -2.59 -36.44 -8.77
C LYS A 320 -1.93 -35.31 -7.98
N TYR A 321 -2.71 -34.38 -7.43
CA TYR A 321 -2.17 -33.14 -6.88
C TYR A 321 -2.67 -32.78 -5.49
N ALA A 322 -3.66 -33.48 -4.94
CA ALA A 322 -4.22 -33.17 -3.61
C ALA A 322 -3.22 -33.38 -2.48
N ASP A 323 -2.18 -34.20 -2.70
CA ASP A 323 -1.06 -34.46 -1.78
C ASP A 323 0.16 -33.55 -2.00
N LYS A 324 0.18 -32.77 -3.10
CA LYS A 324 1.30 -31.89 -3.41
C LYS A 324 1.25 -30.59 -2.59
N MET A 325 2.39 -30.15 -2.10
CA MET A 325 2.55 -29.07 -1.14
C MET A 325 1.71 -27.80 -1.44
N PHE A 326 1.71 -27.30 -2.66
CA PHE A 326 0.97 -26.08 -3.04
C PHE A 326 -0.41 -26.36 -3.62
N PRO A 327 -0.58 -27.33 -4.53
CA PRO A 327 -1.89 -27.70 -5.05
C PRO A 327 -2.84 -28.19 -3.97
N SER A 328 -2.36 -28.84 -2.89
CA SER A 328 -3.21 -29.35 -1.80
C SER A 328 -4.11 -28.28 -1.16
N THR A 329 -3.67 -27.02 -1.12
CA THR A 329 -4.41 -25.90 -0.52
C THR A 329 -5.23 -25.08 -1.52
N LYS A 330 -5.20 -25.44 -2.82
CA LYS A 330 -5.81 -24.63 -3.89
C LYS A 330 -6.78 -25.47 -4.72
N PRO A 331 -7.74 -24.82 -5.40
CA PRO A 331 -8.54 -25.48 -6.43
C PRO A 331 -7.75 -25.64 -7.73
N PRO A 332 -8.22 -26.48 -8.69
CA PRO A 332 -7.46 -26.82 -9.90
C PRO A 332 -7.31 -25.69 -10.92
N GLY A 333 -8.10 -24.62 -10.83
CA GLY A 333 -8.15 -23.55 -11.84
C GLY A 333 -6.82 -22.83 -12.03
N LEU A 334 -6.07 -22.60 -10.95
CA LEU A 334 -4.75 -21.97 -11.06
C LEU A 334 -3.75 -22.84 -11.83
N LEU A 335 -3.69 -24.16 -11.53
CA LEU A 335 -2.83 -25.10 -12.25
C LEU A 335 -3.23 -25.22 -13.74
N ALA A 336 -4.55 -25.20 -14.02
CA ALA A 336 -5.06 -25.20 -15.40
C ALA A 336 -4.61 -23.93 -16.17
N ILE A 337 -4.61 -22.77 -15.52
CA ILE A 337 -4.10 -21.52 -16.13
C ILE A 337 -2.61 -21.64 -16.43
N TYR A 338 -1.80 -22.15 -15.50
CA TYR A 338 -0.38 -22.42 -15.76
C TYR A 338 -0.16 -23.34 -16.94
N ASN A 339 -0.97 -24.40 -17.06
CA ASN A 339 -0.91 -25.35 -18.16
C ASN A 339 -1.23 -24.69 -19.52
N ILE A 340 -2.28 -23.84 -19.55
CA ILE A 340 -2.60 -23.06 -20.76
C ILE A 340 -1.45 -22.12 -21.16
N ILE A 341 -0.83 -21.46 -20.20
CA ILE A 341 0.28 -20.53 -20.45
C ILE A 341 1.52 -21.33 -20.93
N GLU A 342 1.82 -22.47 -20.31
CA GLU A 342 2.94 -23.31 -20.74
C GLU A 342 2.78 -23.76 -22.19
N ARG A 343 1.59 -24.20 -22.58
CA ARG A 343 1.29 -24.58 -23.96
C ARG A 343 1.42 -23.43 -24.93
N LEU A 344 0.98 -22.23 -24.54
CA LEU A 344 1.16 -21.02 -25.35
C LEU A 344 2.65 -20.70 -25.54
N VAL A 345 3.44 -20.76 -24.47
CA VAL A 345 4.88 -20.51 -24.52
C VAL A 345 5.60 -21.56 -25.37
N ASP A 346 5.26 -22.84 -25.20
CA ASP A 346 5.85 -23.94 -25.99
C ASP A 346 5.43 -23.84 -27.47
N TRP A 347 4.21 -23.40 -27.77
CA TRP A 347 3.77 -23.15 -29.14
C TRP A 347 4.54 -22.00 -29.81
N ILE A 348 4.87 -20.93 -29.07
CA ILE A 348 5.64 -19.79 -29.60
C ILE A 348 7.13 -20.14 -29.71
N ASN A 349 7.68 -20.87 -28.74
CA ASN A 349 9.09 -21.20 -28.64
C ASN A 349 9.27 -22.67 -28.15
N PRO A 350 9.08 -23.66 -29.04
CA PRO A 350 9.14 -25.07 -28.70
C PRO A 350 10.48 -25.47 -28.07
N GLN A 351 10.44 -26.15 -26.94
CA GLN A 351 11.63 -26.61 -26.22
C GLN A 351 11.67 -28.12 -26.07
N PRO A 352 12.83 -28.76 -26.36
CA PRO A 352 12.93 -30.22 -26.38
C PRO A 352 12.89 -30.89 -25.01
N THR A 353 13.38 -30.23 -23.96
CA THR A 353 13.47 -30.81 -22.61
C THR A 353 12.58 -30.07 -21.61
N ALA A 354 12.19 -30.74 -20.51
CA ALA A 354 11.40 -30.13 -19.43
C ALA A 354 12.11 -28.93 -18.78
N GLU A 355 13.44 -29.03 -18.63
CA GLU A 355 14.26 -27.97 -18.07
C GLU A 355 14.25 -26.69 -18.93
N LEU A 356 14.38 -26.84 -20.25
CA LEU A 356 14.34 -25.73 -21.19
C LEU A 356 12.92 -25.13 -21.27
N ARG A 357 11.89 -25.95 -21.20
CA ARG A 357 10.49 -25.46 -21.08
C ARG A 357 10.28 -24.68 -19.79
N PHE A 358 10.77 -25.17 -18.66
CA PHE A 358 10.72 -24.47 -17.38
C PHE A 358 11.42 -23.11 -17.46
N LEU A 359 12.61 -23.07 -18.07
CA LEU A 359 13.34 -21.83 -18.28
C LEU A 359 12.57 -20.84 -19.16
N ALA A 360 12.01 -21.31 -20.28
CA ALA A 360 11.20 -20.48 -21.18
C ALA A 360 9.93 -19.95 -20.50
N LEU A 361 9.21 -20.82 -19.78
CA LEU A 361 8.02 -20.47 -19.03
C LEU A 361 8.32 -19.43 -17.93
N THR A 362 9.34 -19.67 -17.10
CA THR A 362 9.67 -18.75 -15.99
C THR A 362 10.17 -17.40 -16.49
N ARG A 363 10.88 -17.33 -17.61
CA ARG A 363 11.22 -16.08 -18.28
C ARG A 363 9.98 -15.34 -18.76
N PHE A 364 9.05 -16.03 -19.41
CA PHE A 364 7.79 -15.43 -19.84
C PHE A 364 7.00 -14.88 -18.64
N LEU A 365 6.86 -15.66 -17.57
CA LEU A 365 6.12 -15.26 -16.38
C LEU A 365 6.73 -14.02 -15.70
N ALA A 366 8.05 -13.88 -15.67
CA ALA A 366 8.73 -12.72 -15.09
C ALA A 366 8.33 -11.38 -15.74
N TYR A 367 7.90 -11.39 -17.01
CA TYR A 367 7.38 -10.21 -17.70
C TYR A 367 5.85 -10.14 -17.70
N PHE A 368 5.20 -11.30 -17.84
CA PHE A 368 3.76 -11.38 -18.00
C PHE A 368 3.00 -11.06 -16.70
N LEU A 369 3.46 -11.58 -15.55
CA LEU A 369 2.77 -11.38 -14.28
C LEU A 369 2.74 -9.92 -13.82
N PRO A 370 3.84 -9.16 -13.90
CA PRO A 370 3.79 -7.71 -13.66
C PRO A 370 2.77 -6.98 -14.53
N LEU A 371 2.67 -7.35 -15.81
CA LEU A 371 1.67 -6.75 -16.71
C LEU A 371 0.24 -7.07 -16.26
N MET A 372 -0.03 -8.32 -15.90
CA MET A 372 -1.35 -8.76 -15.42
C MET A 372 -1.81 -8.00 -14.18
N THR A 373 -0.88 -7.70 -13.26
CA THR A 373 -1.17 -6.91 -12.06
C THR A 373 -1.79 -5.56 -12.41
N PHE A 374 -1.27 -4.88 -13.42
CA PHE A 374 -1.71 -3.54 -13.78
C PHE A 374 -2.89 -3.51 -14.76
N LEU A 375 -3.31 -4.65 -15.32
CA LEU A 375 -4.62 -4.75 -16.00
C LEU A 375 -5.81 -4.56 -15.04
N THR A 376 -5.57 -4.62 -13.73
CA THR A 376 -6.56 -4.24 -12.71
C THR A 376 -6.95 -2.76 -12.81
N LEU A 377 -6.06 -1.86 -13.26
CA LEU A 377 -6.30 -0.41 -13.28
C LEU A 377 -7.50 0.02 -14.14
N PRO A 378 -7.69 -0.47 -15.38
CA PRO A 378 -8.89 -0.18 -16.16
C PRO A 378 -10.20 -0.62 -15.47
N ALA A 379 -10.20 -1.80 -14.86
CA ALA A 379 -11.37 -2.32 -14.16
C ALA A 379 -11.69 -1.48 -12.90
N LEU A 380 -10.67 -1.13 -12.13
CA LEU A 380 -10.78 -0.26 -10.96
C LEU A 380 -11.30 1.14 -11.35
N PHE A 381 -10.73 1.73 -12.42
CA PHE A 381 -11.23 3.00 -12.94
C PHE A 381 -12.70 2.89 -13.40
N ALA A 382 -13.04 1.85 -14.16
CA ALA A 382 -14.40 1.64 -14.64
C ALA A 382 -15.41 1.51 -13.49
N PHE A 383 -15.02 0.87 -12.39
CA PHE A 383 -15.84 0.80 -11.18
C PHE A 383 -15.95 2.18 -10.50
N ALA A 384 -14.82 2.84 -10.24
CA ALA A 384 -14.76 4.16 -9.61
C ALA A 384 -15.57 5.22 -10.37
N TYR A 385 -15.51 5.19 -11.70
CA TYR A 385 -16.23 6.11 -12.59
C TYR A 385 -17.76 5.97 -12.54
N ARG A 386 -18.23 4.80 -12.15
CA ARG A 386 -19.67 4.60 -11.93
C ARG A 386 -20.17 5.22 -10.62
N LEU A 387 -19.27 5.52 -9.70
CA LEU A 387 -19.59 6.07 -8.37
C LEU A 387 -19.23 7.55 -8.22
N LYS A 388 -18.25 8.04 -8.99
CA LYS A 388 -17.68 9.40 -8.87
C LYS A 388 -17.30 9.98 -10.23
N PRO A 389 -17.20 11.32 -10.34
CA PRO A 389 -16.72 11.99 -11.56
C PRO A 389 -15.32 11.53 -11.97
N PRO A 390 -14.96 11.66 -13.27
CA PRO A 390 -13.71 11.13 -13.82
C PRO A 390 -12.43 11.57 -13.11
N ASP A 391 -12.38 12.81 -12.66
CA ASP A 391 -11.22 13.38 -11.96
C ASP A 391 -10.99 12.74 -10.59
N GLN A 392 -12.07 12.32 -9.91
CA GLN A 392 -12.02 11.59 -8.65
C GLN A 392 -11.82 10.08 -8.90
N ALA A 393 -12.43 9.55 -9.96
CA ALA A 393 -12.32 8.14 -10.34
C ALA A 393 -10.92 7.73 -10.76
N MET A 394 -10.05 8.68 -11.15
CA MET A 394 -8.66 8.42 -11.53
C MET A 394 -7.72 8.26 -10.32
N LEU A 395 -8.12 8.73 -9.12
CA LEU A 395 -7.27 8.66 -7.94
C LEU A 395 -7.01 7.22 -7.44
N PRO A 396 -8.02 6.32 -7.37
CA PRO A 396 -7.78 4.94 -6.98
C PRO A 396 -6.77 4.21 -7.87
N PRO A 397 -6.89 4.19 -9.23
CA PRO A 397 -5.88 3.59 -10.10
C PRO A 397 -4.49 4.17 -9.91
N LEU A 398 -4.39 5.50 -9.76
CA LEU A 398 -3.11 6.16 -9.51
C LEU A 398 -2.48 5.73 -8.17
N THR A 399 -3.26 5.63 -7.11
CA THR A 399 -2.77 5.21 -5.78
C THR A 399 -2.38 3.73 -5.76
N TYR A 400 -3.09 2.88 -6.50
CA TYR A 400 -2.86 1.43 -6.56
C TYR A 400 -1.42 1.05 -6.93
N ILE A 401 -0.82 1.77 -7.87
CA ILE A 401 0.54 1.52 -8.36
C ILE A 401 1.59 1.62 -7.25
N PHE A 402 1.34 2.48 -6.26
CA PHE A 402 2.29 2.82 -5.21
C PHE A 402 1.99 2.15 -3.87
N LEU A 403 1.29 1.03 -3.86
CA LEU A 403 1.18 0.18 -2.68
C LEU A 403 2.42 -0.71 -2.56
N PRO A 404 3.06 -0.82 -1.39
CA PRO A 404 4.22 -1.70 -1.20
C PRO A 404 3.96 -3.15 -1.65
N SER A 405 2.83 -3.72 -1.27
CA SER A 405 2.43 -5.07 -1.69
C SER A 405 2.30 -5.20 -3.21
N ILE A 406 1.76 -4.21 -3.92
CA ILE A 406 1.58 -4.24 -5.37
C ILE A 406 2.90 -4.03 -6.12
N ALA A 407 3.79 -3.21 -5.57
CA ALA A 407 5.07 -2.93 -6.21
C ALA A 407 6.09 -4.07 -6.02
N LEU A 408 6.04 -4.80 -4.89
CA LEU A 408 7.07 -5.76 -4.49
C LEU A 408 6.67 -7.24 -4.61
N ILE A 409 5.38 -7.59 -4.32
CA ILE A 409 4.94 -8.99 -4.23
C ILE A 409 4.44 -9.61 -5.56
N PRO A 410 3.82 -8.92 -6.54
CA PRO A 410 3.13 -9.56 -7.67
C PRO A 410 4.07 -10.17 -8.72
N LEU A 411 5.03 -10.92 -8.27
CA LEU A 411 5.87 -11.79 -9.11
C LEU A 411 5.23 -13.18 -9.25
N PHE A 412 4.16 -13.44 -8.50
CA PHE A 412 3.47 -14.72 -8.47
C PHE A 412 2.12 -14.62 -9.15
N MET A 413 1.72 -15.66 -9.87
CA MET A 413 0.51 -15.70 -10.68
C MET A 413 -0.73 -15.41 -9.86
N ASP A 414 -0.85 -16.05 -8.72
CA ASP A 414 -1.99 -15.92 -7.83
C ASP A 414 -2.19 -14.48 -7.40
N GLN A 415 -1.14 -13.79 -6.93
CA GLN A 415 -1.23 -12.39 -6.50
C GLN A 415 -1.49 -11.42 -7.66
N ALA A 416 -0.85 -11.66 -8.80
CA ALA A 416 -1.03 -10.80 -9.99
C ALA A 416 -2.48 -10.85 -10.54
N LEU A 417 -3.09 -12.04 -10.51
CA LEU A 417 -4.39 -12.28 -11.12
C LEU A 417 -5.57 -11.92 -10.19
N TYR A 418 -5.43 -12.13 -8.88
CA TYR A 418 -6.54 -12.03 -7.93
C TYR A 418 -7.20 -10.64 -7.86
N PRO A 419 -6.48 -9.51 -7.84
CA PRO A 419 -7.11 -8.20 -7.87
C PRO A 419 -7.94 -7.96 -9.13
N LEU A 420 -7.49 -8.47 -10.28
CA LEU A 420 -8.22 -8.36 -11.54
C LEU A 420 -9.51 -9.17 -11.52
N LEU A 421 -9.45 -10.43 -11.08
CA LEU A 421 -10.64 -11.28 -10.94
C LEU A 421 -11.66 -10.65 -9.99
N PHE A 422 -11.21 -10.14 -8.86
CA PHE A 422 -12.09 -9.48 -7.89
C PHE A 422 -12.78 -8.25 -8.51
N MET A 423 -12.04 -7.40 -9.24
CA MET A 423 -12.59 -6.21 -9.86
C MET A 423 -13.57 -6.51 -11.01
N ILE A 424 -13.30 -7.54 -11.80
CA ILE A 424 -14.23 -8.00 -12.85
C ILE A 424 -15.55 -8.45 -12.21
N GLY A 425 -15.49 -9.24 -11.13
CA GLY A 425 -16.68 -9.68 -10.39
C GLY A 425 -17.47 -8.52 -9.78
N ALA A 426 -16.78 -7.55 -9.18
CA ALA A 426 -17.39 -6.33 -8.66
C ALA A 426 -18.09 -5.51 -9.75
N LEU A 427 -17.47 -5.37 -10.92
CA LEU A 427 -18.08 -4.69 -12.08
C LEU A 427 -19.29 -5.44 -12.64
N ALA A 428 -19.20 -6.77 -12.73
CA ALA A 428 -20.29 -7.62 -13.19
C ALA A 428 -21.50 -7.52 -12.22
N ALA A 429 -21.24 -7.53 -10.90
CA ALA A 429 -22.29 -7.33 -9.90
C ALA A 429 -22.95 -5.96 -10.01
N LEU A 430 -22.17 -4.90 -10.19
CA LEU A 430 -22.69 -3.55 -10.40
C LEU A 430 -23.51 -3.43 -11.70
N TRP A 431 -23.11 -4.15 -12.74
CA TRP A 431 -23.86 -4.24 -13.99
C TRP A 431 -25.19 -4.98 -13.78
N ALA A 432 -25.20 -6.10 -13.05
CA ALA A 432 -26.42 -6.84 -12.75
C ALA A 432 -27.43 -6.00 -11.94
N VAL A 433 -26.94 -5.29 -10.90
CA VAL A 433 -27.77 -4.36 -10.10
C VAL A 433 -28.42 -3.30 -10.99
N ARG A 434 -27.68 -2.70 -11.91
CA ARG A 434 -28.22 -1.68 -12.82
C ARG A 434 -29.25 -2.20 -13.81
N ARG A 435 -29.06 -3.42 -14.31
CA ARG A 435 -29.98 -4.06 -15.26
C ARG A 435 -31.23 -4.61 -14.60
N GLY A 436 -31.11 -5.12 -13.39
CA GLY A 436 -32.22 -5.72 -12.64
C GLY A 436 -32.86 -6.93 -13.30
N ALA A 437 -32.10 -7.64 -14.12
CA ALA A 437 -32.60 -8.75 -14.93
C ALA A 437 -31.95 -10.08 -14.51
N LEU A 438 -32.66 -11.19 -14.77
CA LEU A 438 -32.23 -12.53 -14.38
C LEU A 438 -30.90 -12.94 -15.04
N LEU A 439 -30.74 -12.70 -16.35
CA LEU A 439 -29.56 -13.12 -17.10
C LEU A 439 -28.27 -12.46 -16.60
N PRO A 440 -28.18 -11.13 -16.39
CA PRO A 440 -27.00 -10.53 -15.75
C PRO A 440 -26.67 -11.13 -14.38
N ALA A 441 -27.66 -11.37 -13.53
CA ALA A 441 -27.46 -11.96 -12.21
C ALA A 441 -26.96 -13.42 -12.30
N LEU A 442 -27.48 -14.20 -13.23
CA LEU A 442 -27.05 -15.57 -13.53
C LEU A 442 -25.56 -15.57 -13.98
N LEU A 443 -25.19 -14.67 -14.90
CA LEU A 443 -23.81 -14.55 -15.37
C LEU A 443 -22.85 -14.15 -14.24
N VAL A 444 -23.29 -13.32 -13.30
CA VAL A 444 -22.54 -13.03 -12.09
C VAL A 444 -22.35 -14.27 -11.25
N GLY A 445 -23.41 -15.04 -10.98
CA GLY A 445 -23.32 -16.27 -10.21
C GLY A 445 -22.36 -17.29 -10.85
N PHE A 446 -22.46 -17.46 -12.16
CA PHE A 446 -21.55 -18.31 -12.92
C PHE A 446 -20.09 -17.84 -12.80
N TYR A 447 -19.85 -16.55 -12.96
CA TYR A 447 -18.52 -15.95 -12.80
C TYR A 447 -17.97 -16.12 -11.38
N LEU A 448 -18.78 -15.95 -10.33
CA LEU A 448 -18.35 -16.16 -8.96
C LEU A 448 -17.81 -17.57 -8.73
N TYR A 449 -18.51 -18.57 -9.28
CA TYR A 449 -18.04 -19.95 -9.22
C TYR A 449 -16.69 -20.12 -9.93
N LEU A 450 -16.53 -19.55 -11.14
CA LEU A 450 -15.26 -19.58 -11.87
C LEU A 450 -14.14 -18.90 -11.09
N ALA A 451 -14.38 -17.76 -10.45
CA ALA A 451 -13.38 -17.06 -9.66
C ALA A 451 -12.93 -17.90 -8.45
N VAL A 452 -13.87 -18.54 -7.76
CA VAL A 452 -13.57 -19.46 -6.65
C VAL A 452 -12.90 -20.75 -7.14
N PHE A 453 -13.23 -21.23 -8.33
CA PHE A 453 -12.55 -22.35 -8.98
C PHE A 453 -11.07 -22.03 -9.28
N VAL A 454 -10.72 -20.77 -9.51
CA VAL A 454 -9.31 -20.36 -9.66
C VAL A 454 -8.62 -20.29 -8.30
N THR A 455 -9.30 -19.77 -7.26
CA THR A 455 -8.72 -19.65 -5.92
C THR A 455 -9.79 -19.48 -4.84
N PHE A 456 -9.62 -20.16 -3.70
CA PHE A 456 -10.50 -20.01 -2.55
C PHE A 456 -10.46 -18.62 -1.91
N SER A 457 -9.40 -17.83 -2.13
CA SER A 457 -9.38 -16.42 -1.72
C SER A 457 -10.52 -15.59 -2.31
N MET A 458 -11.08 -16.03 -3.44
CA MET A 458 -12.26 -15.38 -4.05
C MET A 458 -13.59 -15.69 -3.34
N LEU A 459 -13.62 -16.48 -2.27
CA LEU A 459 -14.84 -16.67 -1.43
C LEU A 459 -15.31 -15.35 -0.79
N ALA A 460 -14.43 -14.36 -0.63
CA ALA A 460 -14.83 -13.01 -0.22
C ALA A 460 -15.69 -12.27 -1.26
N LEU A 461 -15.58 -12.62 -2.54
CA LEU A 461 -16.32 -11.99 -3.63
C LEU A 461 -17.84 -12.28 -3.60
N PRO A 462 -18.34 -13.52 -3.41
CA PRO A 462 -19.74 -13.79 -3.15
C PRO A 462 -20.31 -12.97 -1.98
N ALA A 463 -19.61 -12.89 -0.86
CA ALA A 463 -20.06 -12.11 0.30
C ALA A 463 -20.21 -10.62 -0.06
N MET A 464 -19.28 -10.06 -0.81
CA MET A 464 -19.33 -8.69 -1.31
C MET A 464 -20.51 -8.48 -2.27
N VAL A 465 -20.76 -9.43 -3.20
CA VAL A 465 -21.87 -9.33 -4.17
C VAL A 465 -23.21 -9.38 -3.45
N LEU A 466 -23.38 -10.29 -2.50
CA LEU A 466 -24.59 -10.37 -1.67
C LEU A 466 -24.81 -9.07 -0.89
N ALA A 467 -23.77 -8.52 -0.28
CA ALA A 467 -23.84 -7.24 0.42
C ALA A 467 -24.17 -6.07 -0.54
N LEU A 468 -23.68 -6.09 -1.78
CA LEU A 468 -23.99 -5.08 -2.79
C LEU A 468 -25.46 -5.14 -3.22
N PHE A 469 -26.02 -6.34 -3.39
CA PHE A 469 -27.45 -6.51 -3.70
C PHE A 469 -28.32 -6.06 -2.52
N ALA A 470 -27.92 -6.39 -1.29
CA ALA A 470 -28.59 -5.90 -0.10
C ALA A 470 -28.50 -4.36 0.04
N ALA A 471 -27.35 -3.77 -0.25
CA ALA A 471 -27.18 -2.31 -0.25
C ALA A 471 -28.06 -1.63 -1.30
N ASP A 472 -28.23 -2.21 -2.48
CA ASP A 472 -29.16 -1.71 -3.51
C ASP A 472 -30.60 -1.72 -2.99
N PHE A 473 -31.03 -2.81 -2.37
CA PHE A 473 -32.36 -2.90 -1.76
C PHE A 473 -32.58 -1.84 -0.67
N ILE A 474 -31.59 -1.66 0.23
CA ILE A 474 -31.71 -0.69 1.34
C ILE A 474 -31.77 0.76 0.84
N VAL A 475 -30.90 1.10 -0.12
CA VAL A 475 -30.80 2.49 -0.61
C VAL A 475 -31.95 2.86 -1.55
N ASN A 476 -32.32 1.94 -2.44
CA ASN A 476 -33.30 2.19 -3.51
C ASN A 476 -34.69 1.59 -3.23
N ARG A 477 -34.97 1.15 -1.99
CA ARG A 477 -36.23 0.47 -1.63
C ARG A 477 -37.51 1.25 -1.95
N ARG A 478 -37.44 2.56 -2.11
CA ARG A 478 -38.58 3.40 -2.48
C ARG A 478 -38.84 3.44 -3.99
N GLU A 479 -37.82 3.16 -4.79
CA GLU A 479 -37.86 3.28 -6.25
C GLU A 479 -37.92 1.89 -6.92
N ARG A 480 -37.50 0.82 -6.20
CA ARG A 480 -37.42 -0.53 -6.73
C ARG A 480 -38.35 -1.47 -5.99
N GLU A 481 -39.07 -2.29 -6.75
CA GLU A 481 -39.93 -3.36 -6.20
C GLU A 481 -39.05 -4.43 -5.55
N PHE A 482 -39.56 -5.08 -4.52
CA PHE A 482 -38.94 -6.27 -3.88
C PHE A 482 -38.61 -7.37 -4.90
N ARG A 483 -39.47 -7.50 -5.92
CA ARG A 483 -39.26 -8.43 -7.05
C ARG A 483 -37.92 -8.27 -7.74
N HIS A 484 -37.43 -7.03 -7.91
CA HIS A 484 -36.12 -6.75 -8.48
C HIS A 484 -34.98 -7.41 -7.68
N THR A 485 -35.00 -7.25 -6.37
CA THR A 485 -34.02 -7.87 -5.47
C THR A 485 -34.11 -9.39 -5.50
N LEU A 486 -35.32 -9.95 -5.48
CA LEU A 486 -35.53 -11.38 -5.57
C LEU A 486 -34.94 -11.96 -6.87
N ILE A 487 -35.13 -11.29 -8.02
CA ILE A 487 -34.53 -11.68 -9.30
C ILE A 487 -33.00 -11.71 -9.25
N LEU A 488 -32.38 -10.73 -8.59
CA LEU A 488 -30.92 -10.68 -8.45
C LEU A 488 -30.39 -11.86 -7.63
N PHE A 489 -31.00 -12.14 -6.47
CA PHE A 489 -30.57 -13.25 -5.61
C PHE A 489 -30.88 -14.62 -6.26
N ALA A 490 -32.06 -14.79 -6.88
CA ALA A 490 -32.39 -16.00 -7.58
C ALA A 490 -31.46 -16.28 -8.78
N GLY A 491 -31.20 -15.26 -9.59
CA GLY A 491 -30.26 -15.35 -10.71
C GLY A 491 -28.86 -15.71 -10.27
N LEU A 492 -28.36 -15.08 -9.21
CA LEU A 492 -27.06 -15.38 -8.63
C LEU A 492 -26.96 -16.86 -8.21
N LEU A 493 -27.94 -17.34 -7.44
CA LEU A 493 -27.98 -18.73 -6.95
C LEU A 493 -28.03 -19.72 -8.12
N VAL A 494 -28.94 -19.48 -9.08
CA VAL A 494 -29.06 -20.33 -10.28
C VAL A 494 -27.74 -20.35 -11.06
N GLY A 495 -27.07 -19.19 -11.24
CA GLY A 495 -25.82 -19.13 -11.93
C GLY A 495 -24.71 -19.93 -11.25
N ILE A 496 -24.61 -19.87 -9.92
CA ILE A 496 -23.67 -20.69 -9.13
C ILE A 496 -24.01 -22.19 -9.30
N LEU A 497 -25.29 -22.58 -9.18
CA LEU A 497 -25.71 -23.97 -9.30
C LEU A 497 -25.45 -24.51 -10.71
N VAL A 498 -25.72 -23.76 -11.76
CA VAL A 498 -25.41 -24.14 -13.14
C VAL A 498 -23.91 -24.38 -13.31
N ALA A 499 -23.08 -23.46 -12.84
CA ALA A 499 -21.64 -23.64 -12.92
C ALA A 499 -21.17 -24.85 -12.12
N TYR A 500 -21.62 -25.04 -10.87
CA TYR A 500 -21.31 -26.19 -10.05
C TYR A 500 -21.69 -27.50 -10.78
N THR A 501 -22.90 -27.57 -11.33
CA THR A 501 -23.41 -28.76 -12.05
C THR A 501 -22.52 -29.07 -13.27
N ILE A 502 -22.15 -28.06 -14.06
CA ILE A 502 -21.25 -28.26 -15.21
C ILE A 502 -19.91 -28.81 -14.74
N PHE A 503 -19.31 -28.20 -13.72
CA PHE A 503 -18.00 -28.62 -13.23
C PHE A 503 -18.02 -30.00 -12.61
N TYR A 504 -19.09 -30.36 -11.90
CA TYR A 504 -19.26 -31.65 -11.30
C TYR A 504 -19.40 -32.77 -12.36
N PHE A 505 -20.32 -32.62 -13.33
CA PHE A 505 -20.62 -33.68 -14.30
C PHE A 505 -19.66 -33.71 -15.50
N VAL A 506 -19.19 -32.55 -15.99
CA VAL A 506 -18.36 -32.49 -17.19
C VAL A 506 -16.88 -32.64 -16.85
N PHE A 507 -16.46 -32.02 -15.74
CA PHE A 507 -15.03 -31.96 -15.36
C PHE A 507 -14.69 -32.86 -14.17
N ASN A 508 -15.66 -33.62 -13.62
CA ASN A 508 -15.47 -34.46 -12.44
C ASN A 508 -14.83 -33.68 -11.25
N TYR A 509 -15.24 -32.42 -11.09
CA TYR A 509 -14.73 -31.55 -10.05
C TYR A 509 -15.79 -31.28 -8.99
N ASP A 510 -15.59 -31.82 -7.78
CA ASP A 510 -16.44 -31.53 -6.62
C ASP A 510 -15.80 -30.43 -5.76
N PHE A 511 -16.42 -29.27 -5.80
CA PHE A 511 -16.00 -28.10 -5.00
C PHE A 511 -16.01 -28.40 -3.49
N VAL A 512 -17.01 -29.12 -3.00
CA VAL A 512 -17.17 -29.35 -1.55
C VAL A 512 -16.04 -30.21 -1.01
N THR A 513 -15.78 -31.33 -1.67
CA THR A 513 -14.67 -32.24 -1.31
C THR A 513 -13.33 -31.52 -1.38
N ARG A 514 -13.08 -30.75 -2.46
CA ARG A 514 -11.82 -30.01 -2.62
C ARG A 514 -11.66 -28.92 -1.56
N TYR A 515 -12.71 -28.19 -1.24
CA TYR A 515 -12.67 -27.15 -0.22
C TYR A 515 -12.39 -27.73 1.17
N GLN A 516 -13.05 -28.81 1.55
CA GLN A 516 -12.82 -29.48 2.83
C GLN A 516 -11.39 -30.02 2.95
N GLY A 517 -10.87 -30.68 1.90
CA GLY A 517 -9.49 -31.12 1.87
C GLY A 517 -8.47 -29.99 1.99
N ALA A 518 -8.69 -28.89 1.26
CA ALA A 518 -7.82 -27.72 1.33
C ALA A 518 -7.83 -27.04 2.70
N MET A 519 -9.01 -26.94 3.33
CA MET A 519 -9.14 -26.33 4.66
C MET A 519 -8.47 -27.18 5.73
N GLY A 520 -8.56 -28.51 5.67
CA GLY A 520 -7.84 -29.41 6.59
C GLY A 520 -6.34 -29.12 6.54
N VAL A 521 -5.75 -29.14 5.36
CA VAL A 521 -4.31 -28.84 5.18
C VAL A 521 -3.92 -27.43 5.68
N HIS A 522 -4.79 -26.45 5.44
CA HIS A 522 -4.51 -25.05 5.84
C HIS A 522 -4.52 -24.86 7.36
N VAL A 523 -5.48 -25.48 8.03
CA VAL A 523 -5.55 -25.46 9.51
C VAL A 523 -4.33 -26.14 10.14
N ASP A 524 -3.94 -27.29 9.63
CA ASP A 524 -2.76 -28.00 10.13
C ASP A 524 -1.47 -27.20 9.90
N PHE A 525 -1.34 -26.47 8.81
CA PHE A 525 -0.12 -25.71 8.50
C PHE A 525 -0.04 -24.40 9.30
N ASP A 526 -1.09 -23.57 9.31
CA ASP A 526 -1.04 -22.21 9.86
C ASP A 526 -1.05 -22.19 11.41
N PHE A 527 -1.78 -23.09 12.05
CA PHE A 527 -1.90 -23.08 13.50
C PHE A 527 -0.91 -23.97 14.22
N VAL A 528 -0.44 -25.03 13.57
CA VAL A 528 0.43 -26.03 14.20
C VAL A 528 1.92 -25.64 14.11
N GLN A 529 2.35 -24.97 13.03
CA GLN A 529 3.78 -24.70 12.81
C GLN A 529 4.28 -23.32 13.27
N ARG A 530 3.42 -22.35 13.53
CA ARG A 530 3.83 -20.95 13.75
C ARG A 530 3.85 -20.48 15.21
N THR A 531 3.60 -21.32 16.19
CA THR A 531 3.73 -20.92 17.59
C THR A 531 5.07 -21.38 18.14
N GLU A 532 5.90 -20.46 18.64
CA GLU A 532 7.17 -20.75 19.34
C GLU A 532 7.03 -21.73 20.52
N ALA A 533 5.82 -21.90 21.03
CA ALA A 533 5.47 -22.83 22.11
C ALA A 533 5.20 -24.28 21.66
N GLY A 534 5.44 -24.60 20.36
CA GLY A 534 5.09 -25.90 19.76
C GLY A 534 3.65 -25.94 19.20
N PRO A 535 3.32 -27.01 18.45
CA PRO A 535 2.04 -27.11 17.78
C PRO A 535 0.88 -27.09 18.78
N LYS A 536 0.06 -26.03 18.72
CA LYS A 536 -1.23 -26.00 19.43
C LYS A 536 -2.23 -26.80 18.61
N SER A 537 -2.92 -27.75 19.23
CA SER A 537 -4.10 -28.37 18.62
C SER A 537 -5.18 -27.30 18.40
N VAL A 538 -6.04 -27.49 17.40
CA VAL A 538 -7.17 -26.58 17.11
C VAL A 538 -8.03 -26.31 18.35
N GLU A 539 -8.14 -27.29 19.25
CA GLU A 539 -8.85 -27.18 20.54
C GLU A 539 -8.20 -26.21 21.54
N GLN A 540 -6.93 -25.82 21.34
CA GLN A 540 -6.18 -24.92 22.21
C GLN A 540 -6.22 -23.45 21.77
N ILE A 541 -6.87 -23.14 20.65
CA ILE A 541 -7.00 -21.78 20.12
C ILE A 541 -8.09 -21.04 20.89
N GLY A 542 -7.65 -20.14 21.78
CA GLY A 542 -8.56 -19.32 22.58
C GLY A 542 -8.98 -18.01 21.91
N LEU A 543 -9.92 -17.32 22.54
CA LEU A 543 -10.37 -15.99 22.11
C LEU A 543 -9.20 -14.99 21.96
N LYS A 544 -8.18 -15.09 22.81
CA LYS A 544 -7.00 -14.22 22.76
C LYS A 544 -6.21 -14.43 21.45
N ASP A 545 -6.01 -15.67 21.06
CA ASP A 545 -5.28 -16.01 19.82
C ASP A 545 -6.06 -15.53 18.58
N TYR A 546 -7.39 -15.73 18.61
CA TYR A 546 -8.29 -15.25 17.54
C TYR A 546 -8.25 -13.72 17.40
N LEU A 547 -8.37 -12.98 18.50
CA LEU A 547 -8.28 -11.51 18.47
C LEU A 547 -6.87 -11.03 18.09
N GLY A 548 -5.84 -11.77 18.52
CA GLY A 548 -4.45 -11.55 18.14
C GLY A 548 -4.25 -11.70 16.62
N ALA A 549 -4.83 -12.72 16.01
CA ALA A 549 -4.80 -12.91 14.56
C ALA A 549 -5.49 -11.77 13.80
N ILE A 550 -6.66 -11.30 14.27
CA ILE A 550 -7.33 -10.14 13.67
C ILE A 550 -6.43 -8.90 13.75
N TRP A 551 -5.81 -8.67 14.90
CA TRP A 551 -4.89 -7.54 15.09
C TRP A 551 -3.69 -7.64 14.17
N LEU A 552 -2.98 -8.76 14.16
CA LEU A 552 -1.85 -9.06 13.29
C LEU A 552 -2.21 -8.79 11.83
N ASN A 553 -3.30 -9.37 11.35
CA ASN A 553 -3.75 -9.24 9.96
C ASN A 553 -3.97 -7.77 9.56
N ASN A 554 -4.58 -6.97 10.42
CA ASN A 554 -4.82 -5.55 10.11
C ASN A 554 -3.54 -4.72 10.16
N VAL A 555 -2.61 -4.98 11.07
CA VAL A 555 -1.32 -4.27 11.14
C VAL A 555 -0.46 -4.63 9.93
N GLU A 556 -0.35 -5.91 9.60
CA GLU A 556 0.39 -6.38 8.43
C GLU A 556 -0.20 -5.80 7.13
N PHE A 557 -1.53 -5.86 6.99
CA PHE A 557 -2.20 -5.29 5.82
C PHE A 557 -2.02 -3.78 5.72
N ALA A 558 -2.06 -3.06 6.85
CA ALA A 558 -1.78 -1.62 6.90
C ALA A 558 -0.33 -1.29 6.45
N ALA A 559 0.65 -2.07 6.90
CA ALA A 559 2.03 -1.92 6.47
C ALA A 559 2.19 -2.20 4.97
N SER A 560 1.52 -3.25 4.46
CA SER A 560 1.61 -3.70 3.07
C SER A 560 0.92 -2.77 2.06
N VAL A 561 -0.15 -2.07 2.44
CA VAL A 561 -0.77 -1.04 1.59
C VAL A 561 -0.20 0.35 1.85
N GLY A 562 0.58 0.50 2.91
CA GLY A 562 1.13 1.75 3.42
C GLY A 562 0.15 2.47 4.37
N PHE A 563 0.65 2.84 5.54
CA PHE A 563 -0.17 3.44 6.61
C PHE A 563 -1.00 4.65 6.17
N PRO A 564 -0.53 5.58 5.31
CA PRO A 564 -1.36 6.69 4.86
C PRO A 564 -2.59 6.25 4.07
N VAL A 565 -2.43 5.26 3.19
CA VAL A 565 -3.53 4.72 2.38
C VAL A 565 -4.52 3.97 3.29
N PHE A 566 -4.03 3.19 4.24
CA PHE A 566 -4.88 2.46 5.18
C PHE A 566 -5.67 3.41 6.09
N LEU A 567 -5.06 4.49 6.58
CA LEU A 567 -5.76 5.51 7.38
C LEU A 567 -6.83 6.26 6.59
N LEU A 568 -6.57 6.57 5.31
CA LEU A 568 -7.59 7.14 4.42
C LEU A 568 -8.75 6.15 4.20
N PHE A 569 -8.44 4.86 4.07
CA PHE A 569 -9.47 3.80 4.01
C PHE A 569 -10.31 3.78 5.30
N LEU A 570 -9.68 3.78 6.48
CA LEU A 570 -10.40 3.80 7.77
C LEU A 570 -11.25 5.07 7.94
N SER A 571 -10.70 6.24 7.56
CA SER A 571 -11.43 7.51 7.60
C SER A 571 -12.71 7.46 6.74
N ARG A 572 -12.58 6.94 5.51
CA ARG A 572 -13.74 6.79 4.62
C ARG A 572 -14.74 5.79 5.17
N SER A 573 -14.27 4.67 5.71
CA SER A 573 -15.10 3.64 6.33
C SER A 573 -15.92 4.20 7.50
N LEU A 574 -15.29 4.98 8.36
CA LEU A 574 -15.96 5.65 9.48
C LEU A 574 -17.04 6.63 8.99
N ARG A 575 -16.76 7.44 7.97
CA ARG A 575 -17.74 8.36 7.38
C ARG A 575 -18.93 7.62 6.76
N ILE A 576 -18.70 6.46 6.14
CA ILE A 576 -19.78 5.61 5.62
C ILE A 576 -20.64 5.09 6.78
N GLY A 577 -20.01 4.57 7.84
CA GLY A 577 -20.70 4.11 9.04
C GLY A 577 -21.56 5.21 9.68
N ILE A 578 -21.01 6.40 9.85
CA ILE A 578 -21.77 7.57 10.38
C ILE A 578 -22.93 7.92 9.44
N SER A 579 -22.74 7.88 8.13
CA SER A 579 -23.80 8.17 7.15
C SER A 579 -24.94 7.13 7.23
N PHE A 580 -24.57 5.87 7.44
CA PHE A 580 -25.53 4.78 7.66
C PHE A 580 -26.35 5.01 8.93
N LEU A 581 -25.70 5.27 10.07
CA LEU A 581 -26.35 5.52 11.36
C LEU A 581 -27.28 6.74 11.33
N ARG A 582 -26.95 7.74 10.49
CA ARG A 582 -27.77 8.95 10.31
C ARG A 582 -28.89 8.79 9.26
N GLY A 583 -29.04 7.62 8.66
CA GLY A 583 -30.03 7.37 7.60
C GLY A 583 -29.79 8.17 6.30
N ARG A 584 -28.55 8.65 6.06
CA ARG A 584 -28.18 9.48 4.90
C ARG A 584 -27.31 8.69 3.92
N LEU A 585 -27.79 7.51 3.52
CA LEU A 585 -27.04 6.62 2.64
C LEU A 585 -27.28 7.00 1.17
N THR A 586 -26.21 7.40 0.48
CA THR A 586 -26.21 7.51 -0.99
C THR A 586 -25.85 6.16 -1.62
N TRP A 587 -26.24 5.94 -2.88
CA TRP A 587 -25.86 4.71 -3.61
C TRP A 587 -24.34 4.45 -3.58
N ALA A 588 -23.51 5.48 -3.79
CA ALA A 588 -22.06 5.34 -3.74
C ALA A 588 -21.57 4.88 -2.34
N ASN A 589 -22.15 5.42 -1.25
CA ASN A 589 -21.83 5.00 0.11
C ASN A 589 -22.37 3.60 0.42
N GLY A 590 -23.54 3.24 -0.12
CA GLY A 590 -24.08 1.89 -0.01
C GLY A 590 -23.20 0.84 -0.68
N ALA A 591 -22.76 1.11 -1.91
CA ALA A 591 -21.84 0.24 -2.64
C ALA A 591 -20.50 0.08 -1.89
N LEU A 592 -19.91 1.17 -1.38
CA LEU A 592 -18.70 1.08 -0.54
C LEU A 592 -18.98 0.36 0.78
N GLY A 593 -20.16 0.57 1.39
CA GLY A 593 -20.58 -0.14 2.60
C GLY A 593 -20.65 -1.66 2.41
N ALA A 594 -21.02 -2.14 1.22
CA ALA A 594 -21.00 -3.56 0.88
C ALA A 594 -19.57 -4.15 0.93
N PHE A 595 -18.59 -3.40 0.42
CA PHE A 595 -17.19 -3.81 0.54
C PHE A 595 -16.72 -3.81 1.99
N LEU A 596 -17.09 -2.79 2.76
CA LEU A 596 -16.74 -2.73 4.18
C LEU A 596 -17.34 -3.90 4.97
N ALA A 597 -18.59 -4.28 4.70
CA ALA A 597 -19.23 -5.43 5.31
C ALA A 597 -18.49 -6.75 4.96
N ALA A 598 -18.08 -6.92 3.71
CA ALA A 598 -17.30 -8.08 3.30
C ALA A 598 -15.88 -8.08 3.91
N TYR A 599 -15.25 -6.92 4.08
CA TYR A 599 -13.96 -6.81 4.79
C TYR A 599 -14.08 -7.21 6.26
N ILE A 600 -15.12 -6.74 6.93
CA ILE A 600 -15.42 -7.13 8.33
C ILE A 600 -15.66 -8.64 8.40
N ALA A 601 -16.47 -9.19 7.48
CA ALA A 601 -16.74 -10.64 7.43
C ALA A 601 -15.44 -11.45 7.22
N LEU A 602 -14.55 -10.99 6.33
CA LEU A 602 -13.25 -11.62 6.09
C LEU A 602 -12.39 -11.65 7.36
N ASN A 603 -12.34 -10.54 8.10
CA ASN A 603 -11.63 -10.48 9.38
C ASN A 603 -12.23 -11.41 10.44
N LEU A 604 -13.57 -11.43 10.55
CA LEU A 604 -14.28 -12.28 11.50
C LEU A 604 -14.28 -13.76 11.12
N PHE A 605 -14.02 -14.10 9.88
CA PHE A 605 -13.92 -15.49 9.45
C PHE A 605 -12.70 -16.20 10.09
N GLY A 606 -11.64 -15.46 10.42
CA GLY A 606 -10.54 -15.93 11.29
C GLY A 606 -9.66 -17.04 10.71
N GLN A 607 -9.81 -17.38 9.43
CA GLN A 607 -9.10 -18.49 8.76
C GLN A 607 -7.69 -18.12 8.30
N THR A 608 -7.32 -16.85 8.37
CA THR A 608 -6.02 -16.37 7.93
C THR A 608 -5.27 -15.80 9.12
N GLN A 609 -4.06 -16.26 9.35
CA GLN A 609 -3.17 -15.71 10.37
C GLN A 609 -1.81 -15.40 9.75
N GLY A 610 -1.52 -14.10 9.58
CA GLY A 610 -0.31 -13.63 8.91
C GLY A 610 -0.37 -13.78 7.38
N GLU A 611 0.69 -13.42 6.68
CA GLU A 611 0.82 -13.40 5.21
C GLU A 611 -0.26 -12.59 4.47
N VAL A 612 -1.02 -11.76 5.17
CA VAL A 612 -2.12 -11.02 4.56
C VAL A 612 -1.66 -10.00 3.53
N SER A 613 -0.41 -9.56 3.61
CA SER A 613 0.24 -8.74 2.58
C SER A 613 0.14 -9.37 1.20
N ARG A 614 0.15 -10.71 1.14
CA ARG A 614 0.03 -11.53 -0.05
C ARG A 614 -1.39 -12.07 -0.24
N LEU A 615 -1.96 -12.67 0.80
CA LEU A 615 -3.23 -13.37 0.72
C LEU A 615 -4.44 -12.43 0.49
N TRP A 616 -4.39 -11.19 1.02
CA TRP A 616 -5.44 -10.18 0.84
C TRP A 616 -5.18 -9.19 -0.28
N MET A 617 -4.24 -9.49 -1.17
CA MET A 617 -3.91 -8.60 -2.29
C MET A 617 -5.13 -8.34 -3.20
N PHE A 618 -6.03 -9.32 -3.35
CA PHE A 618 -7.29 -9.15 -4.08
C PHE A 618 -8.17 -8.02 -3.52
N TRP A 619 -7.96 -7.65 -2.23
CA TRP A 619 -8.73 -6.60 -1.56
C TRP A 619 -8.14 -5.20 -1.76
N THR A 620 -6.88 -5.09 -2.18
CA THR A 620 -6.18 -3.80 -2.35
C THR A 620 -6.88 -2.81 -3.29
N PRO A 621 -7.55 -3.22 -4.39
CA PRO A 621 -8.32 -2.28 -5.22
C PRO A 621 -9.43 -1.56 -4.44
N MET A 622 -10.04 -2.23 -3.46
CA MET A 622 -11.08 -1.63 -2.63
C MET A 622 -10.51 -0.63 -1.64
N VAL A 623 -9.38 -0.96 -1.01
CA VAL A 623 -8.70 -0.03 -0.09
C VAL A 623 -8.34 1.28 -0.79
N VAL A 624 -7.76 1.21 -2.00
CA VAL A 624 -7.43 2.42 -2.75
C VAL A 624 -8.66 3.15 -3.29
N LEU A 625 -9.77 2.45 -3.52
CA LEU A 625 -11.04 3.09 -3.89
C LEU A 625 -11.54 4.00 -2.76
N PHE A 626 -11.54 3.50 -1.52
CA PHE A 626 -11.89 4.28 -0.34
C PHE A 626 -10.90 5.43 -0.12
N ALA A 627 -9.60 5.13 -0.14
CA ALA A 627 -8.54 6.11 0.09
C ALA A 627 -8.56 7.23 -0.97
N GLY A 628 -8.71 6.90 -2.24
CA GLY A 628 -8.80 7.87 -3.33
C GLY A 628 -10.01 8.77 -3.21
N PHE A 629 -11.17 8.23 -2.83
CA PHE A 629 -12.37 9.03 -2.62
C PHE A 629 -12.29 9.91 -1.36
N GLU A 630 -11.65 9.42 -0.30
CA GLU A 630 -11.41 10.22 0.89
C GLU A 630 -10.43 11.36 0.60
N LEU A 631 -9.33 11.07 -0.09
CA LEU A 631 -8.37 12.07 -0.53
C LEU A 631 -9.03 13.17 -1.37
N ALA A 632 -9.94 12.78 -2.30
CA ALA A 632 -10.71 13.72 -3.10
C ALA A 632 -11.67 14.58 -2.28
N ALA A 633 -12.23 14.04 -1.20
CA ALA A 633 -13.17 14.75 -0.34
C ALA A 633 -12.46 15.71 0.62
N LEU A 634 -11.30 15.31 1.15
CA LEU A 634 -10.61 16.05 2.18
C LEU A 634 -9.78 17.21 1.63
N TYR A 635 -9.11 17.06 0.48
CA TYR A 635 -8.10 18.01 0.03
C TYR A 635 -8.52 18.75 -1.25
N LYS A 636 -8.62 20.09 -1.15
CA LYS A 636 -8.89 20.96 -2.31
C LYS A 636 -7.72 20.95 -3.31
N HIS A 637 -6.49 21.00 -2.81
CA HIS A 637 -5.26 20.96 -3.61
C HIS A 637 -4.81 19.52 -3.88
N ARG A 638 -5.64 18.76 -4.58
CA ARG A 638 -5.46 17.32 -4.84
C ARG A 638 -4.09 16.96 -5.39
N ARG A 639 -3.50 17.81 -6.26
CA ARG A 639 -2.19 17.55 -6.87
C ARG A 639 -1.08 17.46 -5.85
N LEU A 640 -1.06 18.39 -4.89
CA LEU A 640 -0.06 18.40 -3.83
C LEU A 640 -0.25 17.20 -2.89
N ALA A 641 -1.48 16.96 -2.43
CA ALA A 641 -1.78 15.86 -1.52
C ALA A 641 -1.45 14.49 -2.15
N VAL A 642 -1.79 14.29 -3.43
CA VAL A 642 -1.45 13.08 -4.18
C VAL A 642 0.05 12.98 -4.38
N GLY A 643 0.74 14.07 -4.73
CA GLY A 643 2.19 14.08 -4.91
C GLY A 643 2.92 13.69 -3.61
N VAL A 644 2.51 14.24 -2.46
CA VAL A 644 3.05 13.88 -1.14
C VAL A 644 2.77 12.40 -0.83
N LEU A 645 1.54 11.94 -1.05
CA LEU A 645 1.19 10.54 -0.82
C LEU A 645 2.06 9.59 -1.65
N ILE A 646 2.21 9.86 -2.96
CA ILE A 646 3.03 9.04 -3.86
C ILE A 646 4.50 9.05 -3.42
N PHE A 647 5.04 10.23 -3.08
CA PHE A 647 6.42 10.35 -2.60
C PHE A 647 6.65 9.52 -1.34
N VAL A 648 5.78 9.64 -0.35
CA VAL A 648 5.84 8.87 0.90
C VAL A 648 5.74 7.37 0.64
N GLN A 649 4.81 6.96 -0.23
CA GLN A 649 4.67 5.55 -0.60
C GLN A 649 5.92 5.01 -1.32
N LEU A 650 6.51 5.77 -2.24
CA LEU A 650 7.75 5.37 -2.93
C LEU A 650 8.91 5.18 -1.95
N ILE A 651 9.11 6.09 -1.00
CA ILE A 651 10.11 5.91 0.05
C ILE A 651 9.81 4.65 0.88
N THR A 652 8.55 4.45 1.26
CA THR A 652 8.15 3.24 1.99
C THR A 652 8.45 1.97 1.20
N ILE A 653 8.10 1.92 -0.11
CA ILE A 653 8.41 0.79 -0.99
C ILE A 653 9.92 0.54 -1.03
N PHE A 654 10.71 1.59 -1.19
CA PHE A 654 12.17 1.48 -1.28
C PHE A 654 12.79 0.97 0.03
N LEU A 655 12.35 1.48 1.19
CA LEU A 655 12.83 1.00 2.48
C LEU A 655 12.38 -0.43 2.74
N THR A 656 11.14 -0.78 2.40
CA THR A 656 10.65 -2.17 2.48
C THR A 656 11.50 -3.08 1.60
N PHE A 657 11.79 -2.70 0.34
CA PHE A 657 12.67 -3.46 -0.55
C PHE A 657 14.08 -3.67 0.03
N LYS A 658 14.62 -2.69 0.76
CA LYS A 658 15.96 -2.76 1.36
C LYS A 658 16.01 -3.60 2.63
N PHE A 659 14.98 -3.56 3.44
CA PHE A 659 15.04 -4.00 4.84
C PHE A 659 13.99 -5.03 5.23
N GLN A 660 13.13 -5.43 4.32
CA GLN A 660 12.14 -6.48 4.58
C GLN A 660 12.04 -7.43 3.38
N ASP A 661 12.02 -8.71 3.66
CA ASP A 661 11.86 -9.70 2.59
C ASP A 661 10.37 -10.02 2.38
N PHE A 662 9.84 -9.58 1.24
CA PHE A 662 8.50 -9.95 0.75
C PHE A 662 8.51 -11.16 -0.19
N LEU A 663 9.64 -11.86 -0.27
CA LEU A 663 9.86 -12.92 -1.21
C LEU A 663 10.12 -14.22 -0.44
N VAL A 664 9.10 -14.99 -0.25
CA VAL A 664 9.21 -16.33 0.31
C VAL A 664 8.68 -17.34 -0.69
#